data_2519b7fcafb855d3432cf493eb72aa1f
#
_entry.id   2519b7fcafb855d3432cf493eb72aa1f
#
_cell.length_a   1.000
_cell.length_b   1.000
_cell.length_c   1.000
_cell.angle_alpha   90.00
_cell.angle_beta   90.00
_cell.angle_gamma   90.00
#
_symmetry.space_group_name_H-M   'P 1'
#
loop_
_entity.id
_entity.type
_entity.pdbx_description
1 polymer ?
#
loop_
_entity_poly.entity_id
_entity_poly.type
_entity_poly.pdbx_seq_one_letter_code
_entity_poly.pdbx_strand_id
1 'polypeptide(L)'
;MTDRTPTDLLPPVLPEVAAAAVAALPPRLHKRLDATVGRLAGVPVGRVDGGVSVDCGAEALVTLTPGPTGAVTGGHQARCSCLLAPRCLHRTAVLVACPVADPATQPDPASTDASSAPDSDGAKPSRTGRTARSAAGRAGQNTAPTKAQRAAAGALWRAASAVLAAGVPAAGAVPQAELLRAAHSARLAGLPRAESAALRAVRGLRAHRERQAGHRLAELVEVLHDLLYVAGRLAAGDPDPALVGILRRAYQPDGTLEVYGVCREPVISANGYAGVVTHLVAADGRRLSFGDVKPGGPERARDCARAVTEMGAVAVNHAVLARGGLRITGTTVSPDGRLGAGKGVRASPLVETDWATGPLAELFARPLAEVVTAQLAADDPEDPIRAGTALVGGDLMVVGAVGDQVLARELAPATDAGPERAPVPDGPVIRLAPADSHPMLAHVTNLRRLASRPGLRIRVVGRLDPDRASTLRPLAVGPVPGAATTLRLPADWHGRADLGYDEIQGGHLPPRDPAAMAEPVLALGVDAVAESPLWRVRRLVELAVSGGRRAVVEAARGEGTGLTGPLRRAGFTTAATVASALADESDRRGRDAFGRRTDPDPDRYAWAWLATTAHLAATERELIRSSWDCPGSAPAVRP
;
A
#
# COMPACT_ATOMS: atom_id res chain seq x y z
N MET A 1 24.36 12.23 9.98
CA MET A 1 23.86 11.82 11.30
C MET A 1 22.37 12.09 11.30
N THR A 2 21.57 11.08 10.99
CA THR A 2 20.10 11.18 11.03
C THR A 2 19.68 11.31 12.49
N ASP A 3 18.97 12.38 12.78
CA ASP A 3 18.37 12.68 14.08
C ASP A 3 17.32 11.59 14.38
N ARG A 4 17.73 10.50 15.05
CA ARG A 4 16.81 9.47 15.53
C ARG A 4 16.02 10.05 16.68
N THR A 5 14.70 10.07 16.54
CA THR A 5 13.84 10.46 17.66
C THR A 5 13.99 9.46 18.82
N PRO A 6 13.88 9.90 20.08
CA PRO A 6 13.98 9.00 21.24
C PRO A 6 13.03 7.79 21.16
N THR A 7 11.88 7.94 20.51
CA THR A 7 10.90 6.87 20.29
C THR A 7 11.39 5.77 19.34
N ASP A 8 12.32 6.06 18.42
CA ASP A 8 12.88 5.07 17.49
C ASP A 8 13.82 4.06 18.19
N LEU A 9 14.20 4.35 19.42
CA LEU A 9 15.03 3.48 20.25
C LEU A 9 14.20 2.52 21.12
N LEU A 10 12.88 2.71 21.19
CA LEU A 10 12.00 1.85 21.98
C LEU A 10 11.75 0.52 21.22
N PRO A 11 11.75 -0.62 21.93
CA PRO A 11 11.45 -1.91 21.32
C PRO A 11 9.99 -1.98 20.90
N PRO A 12 9.65 -2.73 19.83
CA PRO A 12 8.27 -2.96 19.46
C PRO A 12 7.53 -3.75 20.55
N VAL A 13 6.23 -3.46 20.71
CA VAL A 13 5.35 -4.07 21.72
C VAL A 13 4.18 -4.76 21.02
N LEU A 14 3.83 -5.97 21.45
CA LEU A 14 2.64 -6.65 20.93
C LEU A 14 1.37 -5.86 21.22
N PRO A 15 0.42 -5.83 20.26
CA PRO A 15 -0.83 -5.07 20.38
C PRO A 15 -1.59 -5.32 21.68
N GLU A 16 -1.68 -6.58 22.09
CA GLU A 16 -2.37 -7.01 23.30
C GLU A 16 -1.72 -6.53 24.59
N VAL A 17 -0.39 -6.39 24.63
CA VAL A 17 0.34 -5.90 25.80
C VAL A 17 0.06 -4.43 26.05
N ALA A 18 0.09 -3.61 24.97
CA ALA A 18 -0.25 -2.20 25.05
C ALA A 18 -1.73 -2.01 25.45
N ALA A 19 -2.64 -2.74 24.81
CA ALA A 19 -4.07 -2.69 25.10
C ALA A 19 -4.39 -3.11 26.54
N ALA A 20 -3.78 -4.20 27.03
CA ALA A 20 -3.96 -4.66 28.41
C ALA A 20 -3.44 -3.64 29.44
N ALA A 21 -2.32 -2.97 29.15
CA ALA A 21 -1.79 -1.94 30.03
C ALA A 21 -2.76 -0.75 30.15
N VAL A 22 -3.38 -0.31 29.06
CA VAL A 22 -4.39 0.76 29.08
C VAL A 22 -5.65 0.32 29.80
N ALA A 23 -6.15 -0.90 29.53
CA ALA A 23 -7.34 -1.45 30.19
C ALA A 23 -7.15 -1.60 31.71
N ALA A 24 -5.95 -1.93 32.15
CA ALA A 24 -5.61 -2.05 33.58
C ALA A 24 -5.43 -0.72 34.29
N LEU A 25 -5.31 0.41 33.56
CA LEU A 25 -5.11 1.72 34.13
C LEU A 25 -6.42 2.25 34.74
N PRO A 26 -6.42 2.79 35.98
CA PRO A 26 -7.61 3.40 36.56
C PRO A 26 -8.23 4.48 35.66
N PRO A 27 -9.56 4.55 35.47
CA PRO A 27 -10.22 5.46 34.53
C PRO A 27 -9.87 6.94 34.71
N ARG A 28 -9.63 7.35 35.97
CA ARG A 28 -9.20 8.73 36.30
C ARG A 28 -7.85 9.12 35.65
N LEU A 29 -7.00 8.14 35.34
CA LEU A 29 -5.69 8.36 34.73
C LEU A 29 -5.73 8.36 33.20
N HIS A 30 -6.80 7.82 32.57
CA HIS A 30 -6.95 7.84 31.11
C HIS A 30 -6.85 9.26 30.53
N LYS A 31 -7.46 10.26 31.20
CA LYS A 31 -7.43 11.67 30.74
C LYS A 31 -6.02 12.27 30.69
N ARG A 32 -5.08 11.69 31.45
CA ARG A 32 -3.68 12.17 31.54
C ARG A 32 -2.74 11.37 30.63
N LEU A 33 -3.21 10.25 30.07
CA LEU A 33 -2.35 9.32 29.37
C LEU A 33 -1.76 9.94 28.10
N ASP A 34 -2.56 10.59 27.26
CA ASP A 34 -2.09 11.24 26.02
C ASP A 34 -1.05 12.34 26.31
N ALA A 35 -1.29 13.17 27.31
CA ALA A 35 -0.34 14.21 27.70
C ALA A 35 0.97 13.62 28.24
N THR A 36 0.90 12.44 28.88
CA THR A 36 2.10 11.75 29.38
C THR A 36 2.87 11.11 28.23
N VAL A 37 2.20 10.46 27.29
CA VAL A 37 2.81 9.92 26.06
C VAL A 37 3.51 11.04 25.27
N GLY A 38 2.85 12.19 25.08
CA GLY A 38 3.44 13.33 24.38
C GLY A 38 4.72 13.87 25.02
N ARG A 39 4.83 13.83 26.34
CA ARG A 39 6.05 14.23 27.04
C ARG A 39 7.21 13.26 26.83
N LEU A 40 6.92 11.97 26.64
CA LEU A 40 7.97 10.97 26.43
C LEU A 40 8.68 11.12 25.08
N ALA A 41 8.10 11.81 24.12
CA ALA A 41 8.72 12.05 22.81
C ALA A 41 10.07 12.82 22.90
N GLY A 42 10.28 13.59 23.97
CA GLY A 42 11.52 14.34 24.21
C GLY A 42 12.46 13.69 25.26
N VAL A 43 12.09 12.54 25.83
CA VAL A 43 12.86 11.91 26.90
C VAL A 43 13.92 10.97 26.32
N PRO A 44 15.21 11.10 26.69
CA PRO A 44 16.25 10.20 26.22
C PRO A 44 16.01 8.77 26.71
N VAL A 45 16.21 7.81 25.80
CA VAL A 45 16.12 6.38 26.08
C VAL A 45 17.52 5.87 26.46
N GLY A 46 17.68 5.41 27.69
CA GLY A 46 18.90 4.80 28.19
C GLY A 46 19.00 3.33 27.76
N ARG A 47 20.22 2.82 27.55
CA ARG A 47 20.46 1.39 27.38
C ARG A 47 20.79 0.76 28.72
N VAL A 48 20.21 -0.38 29.01
CA VAL A 48 20.47 -1.21 30.18
C VAL A 48 20.76 -2.64 29.72
N ASP A 49 21.36 -3.45 30.57
CA ASP A 49 21.66 -4.84 30.25
C ASP A 49 20.38 -5.59 29.87
N GLY A 50 20.34 -6.06 28.62
CA GLY A 50 19.20 -6.78 28.06
C GLY A 50 17.99 -5.93 27.68
N GLY A 51 18.07 -4.58 27.66
CA GLY A 51 16.91 -3.75 27.33
C GLY A 51 17.15 -2.26 27.27
N VAL A 52 16.08 -1.51 27.48
CA VAL A 52 16.10 -0.04 27.48
C VAL A 52 15.39 0.51 28.72
N SER A 53 15.79 1.68 29.16
CA SER A 53 15.17 2.42 30.26
C SER A 53 14.72 3.82 29.83
N VAL A 54 13.58 4.25 30.36
CA VAL A 54 12.99 5.57 30.11
C VAL A 54 12.74 6.23 31.47
N ASP A 55 13.36 7.37 31.68
CA ASP A 55 13.13 8.19 32.87
C ASP A 55 11.86 9.02 32.68
N CYS A 56 10.82 8.68 33.41
CA CYS A 56 9.53 9.39 33.34
C CYS A 56 9.40 10.57 34.28
N GLY A 57 10.49 10.96 34.95
CA GLY A 57 10.51 11.98 36.01
C GLY A 57 9.91 11.51 37.35
N ALA A 58 10.03 12.35 38.37
CA ALA A 58 9.55 12.05 39.75
C ALA A 58 10.00 10.67 40.27
N GLU A 59 11.26 10.31 40.03
CA GLU A 59 11.89 9.02 40.42
C GLU A 59 11.23 7.78 39.77
N ALA A 60 10.46 7.97 38.71
CA ALA A 60 9.80 6.87 37.96
C ALA A 60 10.63 6.43 36.75
N LEU A 61 11.38 5.36 36.89
CA LEU A 61 12.11 4.70 35.80
C LEU A 61 11.30 3.53 35.27
N VAL A 62 11.09 3.51 33.94
CA VAL A 62 10.46 2.37 33.26
C VAL A 62 11.52 1.60 32.49
N THR A 63 11.66 0.31 32.77
CA THR A 63 12.59 -0.59 32.10
C THR A 63 11.81 -1.57 31.24
N LEU A 64 12.19 -1.66 29.96
CA LEU A 64 11.68 -2.64 28.99
C LEU A 64 12.76 -3.67 28.70
N THR A 65 12.45 -4.96 28.89
CA THR A 65 13.33 -6.08 28.61
C THR A 65 12.72 -6.93 27.49
N PRO A 66 13.03 -6.65 26.21
CA PRO A 66 12.49 -7.42 25.08
C PRO A 66 12.88 -8.89 25.16
N GLY A 67 12.04 -9.75 24.63
CA GLY A 67 12.34 -11.18 24.47
C GLY A 67 13.32 -11.47 23.33
N PRO A 68 13.56 -12.75 23.01
CA PRO A 68 14.47 -13.18 21.94
C PRO A 68 14.10 -12.63 20.55
N THR A 69 12.85 -12.27 20.34
CA THR A 69 12.36 -11.64 19.10
C THR A 69 12.66 -10.13 19.00
N GLY A 70 13.28 -9.55 20.01
CA GLY A 70 13.49 -8.10 20.10
C GLY A 70 12.23 -7.30 20.45
N ALA A 71 11.09 -7.97 20.71
CA ALA A 71 9.82 -7.32 21.05
C ALA A 71 9.42 -7.60 22.50
N VAL A 72 8.60 -6.69 23.06
CA VAL A 72 7.92 -6.88 24.36
C VAL A 72 6.64 -7.68 24.09
N THR A 73 6.66 -8.96 24.49
CA THR A 73 5.58 -9.93 24.24
C THR A 73 4.71 -10.16 25.47
N GLY A 74 5.12 -9.69 26.63
CA GLY A 74 4.38 -9.87 27.88
C GLY A 74 4.51 -8.67 28.84
N GLY A 75 3.48 -8.46 29.64
CA GLY A 75 3.44 -7.35 30.58
C GLY A 75 4.55 -7.37 31.65
N HIS A 76 5.11 -8.55 31.98
CA HIS A 76 6.22 -8.69 32.95
C HIS A 76 7.53 -8.13 32.44
N GLN A 77 7.68 -7.98 31.13
CA GLN A 77 8.87 -7.40 30.47
C GLN A 77 8.92 -5.87 30.53
N ALA A 78 7.88 -5.23 31.06
CA ALA A 78 7.85 -3.80 31.30
C ALA A 78 7.69 -3.54 32.81
N ARG A 79 8.71 -2.99 33.45
CA ARG A 79 8.73 -2.71 34.90
C ARG A 79 8.84 -1.21 35.14
N CYS A 80 8.19 -0.72 36.18
CA CYS A 80 8.28 0.68 36.62
C CYS A 80 8.69 0.70 38.10
N SER A 81 9.57 1.62 38.45
CA SER A 81 10.04 1.81 39.85
C SER A 81 9.00 2.50 40.76
N CYS A 82 7.94 3.11 40.21
CA CYS A 82 6.99 3.88 41.01
C CYS A 82 6.09 3.00 41.90
N LEU A 83 5.56 3.55 42.98
CA LEU A 83 4.72 2.86 43.97
C LEU A 83 3.41 2.29 43.42
N LEU A 84 2.92 2.80 42.29
CA LEU A 84 1.67 2.35 41.68
C LEU A 84 1.87 1.23 40.64
N ALA A 85 3.10 0.79 40.42
CA ALA A 85 3.37 -0.32 39.51
C ALA A 85 2.66 -1.60 39.96
N PRO A 86 2.19 -2.45 39.01
CA PRO A 86 2.29 -2.34 37.53
C PRO A 86 1.17 -1.52 36.88
N ARG A 87 0.16 -1.04 37.61
CA ARG A 87 -1.02 -0.33 37.09
C ARG A 87 -0.84 1.18 37.15
N CYS A 88 0.30 1.67 36.67
CA CYS A 88 0.68 3.06 36.76
C CYS A 88 0.70 3.76 35.40
N LEU A 89 0.58 5.08 35.43
CA LEU A 89 0.57 5.94 34.24
C LEU A 89 1.89 5.88 33.46
N HIS A 90 3.04 5.83 34.14
CA HIS A 90 4.38 5.84 33.52
C HIS A 90 4.60 4.60 32.66
N ARG A 91 4.41 3.39 33.23
CA ARG A 91 4.53 2.12 32.51
C ARG A 91 3.59 2.05 31.32
N THR A 92 2.32 2.44 31.52
CA THR A 92 1.32 2.44 30.45
C THR A 92 1.70 3.42 29.34
N ALA A 93 2.15 4.63 29.67
CA ALA A 93 2.56 5.63 28.69
C ALA A 93 3.75 5.15 27.84
N VAL A 94 4.76 4.52 28.47
CA VAL A 94 5.91 3.97 27.73
C VAL A 94 5.49 2.83 26.80
N LEU A 95 4.66 1.88 27.27
CA LEU A 95 4.15 0.80 26.41
C LEU A 95 3.31 1.31 25.22
N VAL A 96 2.57 2.40 25.40
CA VAL A 96 1.78 3.03 24.33
C VAL A 96 2.69 3.80 23.37
N ALA A 97 3.78 4.40 23.84
CA ALA A 97 4.75 5.10 23.00
C ALA A 97 5.59 4.15 22.13
N CYS A 98 5.74 2.88 22.53
CA CYS A 98 6.47 1.88 21.76
C CYS A 98 5.84 1.63 20.38
N PRO A 99 6.66 1.34 19.33
CA PRO A 99 6.15 0.86 18.07
C PRO A 99 5.28 -0.40 18.23
N VAL A 100 4.23 -0.53 17.42
CA VAL A 100 3.40 -1.74 17.43
C VAL A 100 4.11 -2.84 16.66
N ALA A 101 4.39 -3.97 17.33
CA ALA A 101 4.97 -5.14 16.69
C ALA A 101 4.06 -5.69 15.59
N ASP A 102 4.65 -6.10 14.47
CA ASP A 102 3.93 -6.81 13.43
C ASP A 102 4.00 -8.31 13.71
N PRO A 103 2.89 -8.97 14.01
CA PRO A 103 2.89 -10.40 14.32
C PRO A 103 3.29 -11.27 13.11
N ALA A 104 3.18 -10.74 11.89
CA ALA A 104 3.57 -11.46 10.66
C ALA A 104 5.10 -11.53 10.44
N THR A 105 5.86 -10.66 11.11
CA THR A 105 7.34 -10.61 10.99
C THR A 105 8.08 -11.36 12.10
N GLN A 106 7.38 -11.93 13.07
CA GLN A 106 8.01 -12.70 14.15
C GLN A 106 8.31 -14.13 13.69
N PRO A 107 9.56 -14.63 13.86
CA PRO A 107 9.85 -16.05 13.68
C PRO A 107 9.07 -16.89 14.70
N ASP A 108 8.48 -17.99 14.24
CA ASP A 108 7.73 -18.93 15.08
C ASP A 108 8.62 -19.41 16.24
N PRO A 109 8.17 -19.35 17.51
CA PRO A 109 8.93 -19.91 18.63
C PRO A 109 9.09 -21.44 18.56
N ALA A 110 8.41 -22.11 17.63
CA ALA A 110 8.52 -23.56 17.41
C ALA A 110 9.69 -23.99 16.50
N SER A 111 10.50 -23.07 15.97
CA SER A 111 11.60 -23.39 15.07
C SER A 111 13.00 -23.35 15.72
N THR A 112 13.08 -23.16 17.04
CA THR A 112 14.38 -23.06 17.76
C THR A 112 14.80 -24.32 18.53
N ASP A 113 13.99 -25.40 18.53
CA ASP A 113 14.37 -26.66 19.20
C ASP A 113 14.44 -27.84 18.23
N ALA A 114 15.45 -27.85 17.37
CA ALA A 114 15.86 -29.07 16.67
C ALA A 114 17.34 -28.99 16.28
N SER A 115 18.24 -28.80 17.27
CA SER A 115 19.66 -29.11 17.10
C SER A 115 20.30 -29.25 18.49
N SER A 116 20.17 -30.42 19.05
CA SER A 116 21.13 -31.13 19.91
C SER A 116 20.41 -32.14 20.82
N ALA A 117 20.40 -33.38 20.41
CA ALA A 117 20.38 -34.50 21.35
C ALA A 117 21.09 -35.70 20.71
N PRO A 118 21.93 -36.41 21.44
CA PRO A 118 22.66 -37.56 20.93
C PRO A 118 21.79 -38.81 20.96
N ASP A 119 22.17 -39.77 20.09
CA ASP A 119 21.64 -41.13 19.97
C ASP A 119 21.53 -41.85 21.31
N SER A 120 20.37 -42.45 21.59
CA SER A 120 20.27 -43.69 22.38
C SER A 120 19.00 -44.44 22.07
N ASP A 121 19.20 -45.71 21.83
CA ASP A 121 18.37 -46.84 21.50
C ASP A 121 17.00 -46.99 22.19
N GLY A 122 16.06 -47.54 21.42
CA GLY A 122 15.18 -48.64 21.81
C GLY A 122 13.97 -48.34 22.69
N ALA A 123 12.78 -48.22 22.10
CA ALA A 123 11.58 -49.00 22.45
C ALA A 123 10.31 -48.45 21.77
N LYS A 124 9.61 -49.29 21.02
CA LYS A 124 8.19 -49.10 20.70
C LYS A 124 7.36 -49.29 22.00
N PRO A 125 6.28 -48.51 22.23
CA PRO A 125 4.96 -49.06 21.97
C PRO A 125 3.87 -48.08 21.47
N SER A 126 2.93 -48.69 20.77
CA SER A 126 1.46 -48.51 20.76
C SER A 126 0.81 -47.18 20.47
N ARG A 127 0.15 -47.24 19.34
CA ARG A 127 -0.95 -46.42 18.84
C ARG A 127 -2.04 -46.13 19.89
N THR A 128 -2.35 -44.88 20.09
CA THR A 128 -3.74 -44.42 20.21
C THR A 128 -3.86 -43.09 19.48
N GLY A 129 -4.60 -43.14 18.38
CA GLY A 129 -4.78 -42.02 17.48
C GLY A 129 -5.68 -40.96 18.09
N ARG A 130 -5.17 -39.74 18.00
CA ARG A 130 -6.05 -38.59 17.90
C ARG A 130 -5.55 -37.78 16.69
N THR A 131 -6.25 -38.03 15.57
CA THR A 131 -6.06 -37.32 14.30
C THR A 131 -6.26 -35.83 14.51
N ALA A 132 -5.17 -35.09 14.63
CA ALA A 132 -5.15 -33.68 14.31
C ALA A 132 -5.30 -33.62 12.78
N ARG A 133 -6.54 -33.54 12.31
CA ARG A 133 -6.82 -33.29 10.90
C ARG A 133 -6.24 -31.92 10.54
N SER A 134 -5.22 -31.95 9.72
CA SER A 134 -4.67 -30.86 8.98
C SER A 134 -5.79 -29.98 8.39
N ALA A 135 -5.88 -28.72 8.84
CA ALA A 135 -6.77 -27.70 8.29
C ALA A 135 -6.23 -27.09 6.97
N ALA A 136 -5.37 -27.82 6.28
CA ALA A 136 -4.73 -27.37 5.03
C ALA A 136 -5.45 -27.91 3.79
N GLY A 137 -6.78 -27.81 3.72
CA GLY A 137 -7.51 -28.39 2.58
C GLY A 137 -8.93 -27.86 2.38
N ARG A 138 -9.21 -26.58 2.64
CA ARG A 138 -10.49 -25.94 2.29
C ARG A 138 -10.30 -24.51 1.79
N ALA A 139 -9.51 -24.32 0.76
CA ALA A 139 -9.62 -23.15 -0.10
C ALA A 139 -10.83 -23.40 -1.00
N GLY A 140 -11.89 -22.58 -0.89
CA GLY A 140 -12.96 -22.56 -1.88
C GLY A 140 -14.38 -22.95 -1.42
N GLN A 141 -14.68 -23.06 -0.12
CA GLN A 141 -16.08 -23.16 0.32
C GLN A 141 -16.54 -21.81 0.88
N ASN A 142 -17.54 -21.24 0.23
CA ASN A 142 -18.27 -20.02 0.62
C ASN A 142 -19.01 -20.31 1.95
N THR A 143 -18.31 -20.24 3.08
CA THR A 143 -18.83 -20.59 4.41
C THR A 143 -19.06 -19.30 5.18
N ALA A 144 -20.31 -19.07 5.60
CA ALA A 144 -20.67 -17.90 6.40
C ALA A 144 -19.75 -17.76 7.65
N PRO A 145 -19.38 -16.52 8.03
CA PRO A 145 -18.55 -16.28 9.19
C PRO A 145 -19.16 -16.87 10.47
N THR A 146 -18.32 -17.48 11.28
CA THR A 146 -18.74 -18.05 12.58
C THR A 146 -19.25 -16.97 13.54
N LYS A 147 -19.96 -17.37 14.59
CA LYS A 147 -20.41 -16.43 15.63
C LYS A 147 -19.23 -15.67 16.25
N ALA A 148 -18.09 -16.32 16.48
CA ALA A 148 -16.88 -15.69 17.02
C ALA A 148 -16.31 -14.67 16.06
N GLN A 149 -16.24 -14.98 14.76
CA GLN A 149 -15.78 -14.06 13.72
C GLN A 149 -16.67 -12.83 13.61
N ARG A 150 -18.01 -13.02 13.58
CA ARG A 150 -18.95 -11.88 13.56
C ARG A 150 -18.83 -10.99 14.79
N ALA A 151 -18.65 -11.60 15.98
CA ALA A 151 -18.47 -10.84 17.22
C ALA A 151 -17.17 -10.02 17.22
N ALA A 152 -16.05 -10.62 16.76
CA ALA A 152 -14.76 -9.94 16.63
C ALA A 152 -14.82 -8.80 15.59
N ALA A 153 -15.42 -9.04 14.43
CA ALA A 153 -15.65 -8.04 13.40
C ALA A 153 -16.52 -6.88 13.91
N GLY A 154 -17.60 -7.17 14.64
CA GLY A 154 -18.44 -6.17 15.28
C GLY A 154 -17.69 -5.34 16.34
N ALA A 155 -16.72 -5.93 17.04
CA ALA A 155 -15.87 -5.17 17.96
C ALA A 155 -14.93 -4.21 17.21
N LEU A 156 -14.35 -4.65 16.09
CA LEU A 156 -13.54 -3.79 15.21
C LEU A 156 -14.37 -2.65 14.62
N TRP A 157 -15.57 -2.95 14.11
CA TRP A 157 -16.49 -1.95 13.59
C TRP A 157 -16.77 -0.85 14.60
N ARG A 158 -17.14 -1.22 15.84
CA ARG A 158 -17.42 -0.24 16.90
C ARG A 158 -16.20 0.62 17.24
N ALA A 159 -15.01 -0.01 17.37
CA ALA A 159 -13.79 0.73 17.68
C ALA A 159 -13.40 1.70 16.55
N ALA A 160 -13.48 1.26 15.29
CA ALA A 160 -13.18 2.09 14.12
C ALA A 160 -14.20 3.23 13.94
N SER A 161 -15.51 2.95 14.12
CA SER A 161 -16.58 3.95 14.06
C SER A 161 -16.41 5.03 15.14
N ALA A 162 -15.99 4.64 16.35
CA ALA A 162 -15.71 5.58 17.42
C ALA A 162 -14.52 6.49 17.11
N VAL A 163 -13.44 5.93 16.53
CA VAL A 163 -12.26 6.69 16.06
C VAL A 163 -12.65 7.67 14.97
N LEU A 164 -13.41 7.22 13.96
CA LEU A 164 -13.88 8.07 12.87
C LEU A 164 -14.76 9.22 13.38
N ALA A 165 -15.67 8.94 14.29
CA ALA A 165 -16.57 9.97 14.85
C ALA A 165 -15.80 11.00 15.68
N ALA A 166 -14.76 10.60 16.37
CA ALA A 166 -13.91 11.47 17.19
C ALA A 166 -12.91 12.28 16.36
N GLY A 167 -12.42 11.71 15.26
CA GLY A 167 -11.34 12.25 14.44
C GLY A 167 -9.95 12.07 15.07
N VAL A 168 -8.91 12.24 14.26
CA VAL A 168 -7.51 11.99 14.66
C VAL A 168 -7.09 12.72 15.94
N PRO A 169 -7.43 14.00 16.20
CA PRO A 169 -7.00 14.69 17.43
C PRO A 169 -7.51 14.02 18.71
N ALA A 170 -8.72 13.44 18.67
CA ALA A 170 -9.33 12.77 19.81
C ALA A 170 -9.07 11.25 19.82
N ALA A 171 -8.48 10.69 18.75
CA ALA A 171 -8.08 9.28 18.64
C ALA A 171 -6.73 9.03 19.34
N GLY A 172 -6.65 9.36 20.64
CA GLY A 172 -5.47 9.19 21.48
C GLY A 172 -5.25 7.74 21.93
N ALA A 173 -4.50 7.58 23.03
CA ALA A 173 -4.07 6.27 23.53
C ALA A 173 -5.23 5.33 23.85
N VAL A 174 -6.35 5.84 24.36
CA VAL A 174 -7.51 5.00 24.75
C VAL A 174 -8.23 4.45 23.53
N PRO A 175 -8.68 5.26 22.54
CA PRO A 175 -9.26 4.72 21.30
C PRO A 175 -8.33 3.80 20.53
N GLN A 176 -7.02 4.09 20.50
CA GLN A 176 -6.04 3.20 19.88
C GLN A 176 -5.92 1.86 20.60
N ALA A 177 -5.94 1.85 21.94
CA ALA A 177 -5.95 0.61 22.72
C ALA A 177 -7.20 -0.24 22.48
N GLU A 178 -8.37 0.39 22.28
CA GLU A 178 -9.59 -0.32 21.90
C GLU A 178 -9.47 -0.96 20.49
N LEU A 179 -8.87 -0.25 19.52
CA LEU A 179 -8.56 -0.83 18.21
C LEU A 179 -7.58 -2.00 18.32
N LEU A 180 -6.50 -1.87 19.11
CA LEU A 180 -5.52 -2.93 19.32
C LEU A 180 -6.15 -4.17 20.00
N ARG A 181 -7.02 -3.96 20.97
CA ARG A 181 -7.76 -5.04 21.64
C ARG A 181 -8.69 -5.76 20.67
N ALA A 182 -9.41 -4.99 19.82
CA ALA A 182 -10.29 -5.55 18.81
C ALA A 182 -9.50 -6.29 17.71
N ALA A 183 -8.32 -5.78 17.32
CA ALA A 183 -7.40 -6.45 16.40
C ALA A 183 -6.92 -7.79 16.94
N HIS A 184 -6.54 -7.84 18.22
CA HIS A 184 -6.18 -9.11 18.88
C HIS A 184 -7.34 -10.11 18.90
N SER A 185 -8.57 -9.64 19.17
CA SER A 185 -9.76 -10.50 19.10
C SER A 185 -10.01 -11.02 17.69
N ALA A 186 -9.80 -10.22 16.66
CA ALA A 186 -9.91 -10.62 15.26
C ALA A 186 -8.86 -11.68 14.89
N ARG A 187 -7.62 -11.52 15.37
CA ARG A 187 -6.56 -12.51 15.20
C ARG A 187 -6.95 -13.86 15.81
N LEU A 188 -7.44 -13.87 17.06
CA LEU A 188 -7.89 -15.09 17.73
C LEU A 188 -9.09 -15.75 17.03
N ALA A 189 -9.94 -14.94 16.38
CA ALA A 189 -11.06 -15.45 15.58
C ALA A 189 -10.65 -15.90 14.17
N GLY A 190 -9.37 -15.75 13.77
CA GLY A 190 -8.88 -16.12 12.45
C GLY A 190 -9.30 -15.14 11.35
N LEU A 191 -9.24 -13.82 11.61
CA LEU A 191 -9.56 -12.74 10.69
C LEU A 191 -8.31 -11.89 10.37
N PRO A 192 -7.31 -12.44 9.68
CA PRO A 192 -6.01 -11.75 9.47
C PRO A 192 -6.12 -10.46 8.65
N ARG A 193 -7.04 -10.36 7.68
CA ARG A 193 -7.25 -9.12 6.92
C ARG A 193 -7.73 -8.00 7.82
N ALA A 194 -8.74 -8.27 8.64
CA ALA A 194 -9.30 -7.30 9.58
C ALA A 194 -8.29 -6.90 10.67
N GLU A 195 -7.50 -7.85 11.20
CA GLU A 195 -6.38 -7.56 12.11
C GLU A 195 -5.37 -6.61 11.46
N SER A 196 -4.88 -6.96 10.27
CA SER A 196 -3.89 -6.16 9.54
C SER A 196 -4.39 -4.74 9.25
N ALA A 197 -5.66 -4.58 8.83
CA ALA A 197 -6.28 -3.28 8.59
C ALA A 197 -6.33 -2.44 9.87
N ALA A 198 -6.70 -3.04 11.01
CA ALA A 198 -6.73 -2.34 12.30
C ALA A 198 -5.34 -1.89 12.76
N LEU A 199 -4.31 -2.73 12.59
CA LEU A 199 -2.93 -2.38 12.92
C LEU A 199 -2.39 -1.25 12.02
N ARG A 200 -2.73 -1.26 10.73
CA ARG A 200 -2.41 -0.16 9.81
C ARG A 200 -3.11 1.14 10.24
N ALA A 201 -4.38 1.07 10.64
CA ALA A 201 -5.13 2.23 11.13
C ALA A 201 -4.46 2.85 12.38
N VAL A 202 -4.05 2.02 13.35
CA VAL A 202 -3.33 2.53 14.54
C VAL A 202 -2.01 3.19 14.16
N ARG A 203 -1.22 2.59 13.26
CA ARG A 203 0.04 3.19 12.78
C ARG A 203 -0.21 4.52 12.07
N GLY A 204 -1.20 4.59 11.18
CA GLY A 204 -1.59 5.82 10.48
C GLY A 204 -2.07 6.92 11.42
N LEU A 205 -2.87 6.58 12.44
CA LEU A 205 -3.31 7.52 13.48
C LEU A 205 -2.13 8.10 14.27
N ARG A 206 -1.15 7.26 14.64
CA ARG A 206 0.06 7.71 15.32
C ARG A 206 0.89 8.63 14.43
N ALA A 207 1.19 8.20 13.21
CA ALA A 207 1.97 8.96 12.24
C ALA A 207 1.36 10.36 12.00
N HIS A 208 0.03 10.45 11.88
CA HIS A 208 -0.65 11.73 11.71
C HIS A 208 -0.57 12.61 12.95
N ARG A 209 -0.78 12.05 14.15
CA ARG A 209 -0.70 12.79 15.42
C ARG A 209 0.70 13.31 15.69
N GLU A 210 1.73 12.53 15.34
CA GLU A 210 3.15 12.86 15.47
C GLU A 210 3.66 13.76 14.32
N ARG A 211 2.82 14.07 13.33
CA ARG A 211 3.16 14.88 12.15
C ARG A 211 4.38 14.35 11.41
N GLN A 212 4.47 13.02 11.28
CA GLN A 212 5.57 12.41 10.54
C GLN A 212 5.56 12.89 9.08
N ALA A 213 6.73 13.26 8.56
CA ALA A 213 6.88 13.94 7.26
C ALA A 213 6.35 13.14 6.06
N GLY A 214 6.30 11.80 6.15
CA GLY A 214 5.81 10.94 5.08
C GLY A 214 4.34 10.54 5.19
N HIS A 215 3.63 10.99 6.23
CA HIS A 215 2.23 10.62 6.41
C HIS A 215 1.31 11.41 5.49
N ARG A 216 0.41 10.70 4.80
CA ARG A 216 -0.64 11.28 3.96
C ARG A 216 -2.02 10.95 4.52
N LEU A 217 -2.88 11.97 4.60
CA LEU A 217 -4.25 11.80 5.10
C LEU A 217 -5.07 10.86 4.20
N ALA A 218 -4.85 10.90 2.89
CA ALA A 218 -5.51 10.00 1.95
C ALA A 218 -5.24 8.52 2.26
N GLU A 219 -3.99 8.15 2.61
CA GLU A 219 -3.65 6.78 3.00
C GLU A 219 -4.39 6.33 4.27
N LEU A 220 -4.58 7.25 5.23
CA LEU A 220 -5.35 6.94 6.44
C LEU A 220 -6.85 6.79 6.14
N VAL A 221 -7.38 7.56 5.19
CA VAL A 221 -8.76 7.40 4.68
C VAL A 221 -8.95 6.01 4.08
N GLU A 222 -8.04 5.57 3.20
CA GLU A 222 -8.09 4.25 2.58
C GLU A 222 -8.01 3.12 3.61
N VAL A 223 -7.11 3.23 4.57
CA VAL A 223 -6.97 2.23 5.64
C VAL A 223 -8.21 2.14 6.52
N LEU A 224 -8.83 3.27 6.87
CA LEU A 224 -10.08 3.28 7.63
C LEU A 224 -11.26 2.77 6.80
N HIS A 225 -11.27 3.05 5.49
CA HIS A 225 -12.26 2.51 4.56
C HIS A 225 -12.17 0.98 4.52
N ASP A 226 -10.97 0.40 4.27
CA ASP A 226 -10.75 -1.04 4.24
C ASP A 226 -11.16 -1.70 5.58
N LEU A 227 -10.75 -1.11 6.71
CA LEU A 227 -11.11 -1.61 8.03
C LEU A 227 -12.62 -1.65 8.26
N LEU A 228 -13.32 -0.54 8.00
CA LEU A 228 -14.78 -0.46 8.18
C LEU A 228 -15.52 -1.35 7.18
N TYR A 229 -15.08 -1.41 5.93
CA TYR A 229 -15.67 -2.26 4.89
C TYR A 229 -15.61 -3.74 5.30
N VAL A 230 -14.42 -4.23 5.62
CA VAL A 230 -14.21 -5.63 6.00
C VAL A 230 -14.94 -5.95 7.30
N ALA A 231 -14.81 -5.11 8.33
CA ALA A 231 -15.44 -5.33 9.62
C ALA A 231 -16.99 -5.30 9.52
N GLY A 232 -17.54 -4.37 8.74
CA GLY A 232 -18.99 -4.24 8.55
C GLY A 232 -19.61 -5.45 7.84
N ARG A 233 -18.99 -5.90 6.72
CA ARG A 233 -19.48 -7.06 5.96
C ARG A 233 -19.36 -8.37 6.77
N LEU A 234 -18.23 -8.60 7.43
CA LEU A 234 -18.05 -9.78 8.29
C LEU A 234 -19.04 -9.79 9.46
N ALA A 235 -19.28 -8.64 10.09
CA ALA A 235 -20.26 -8.52 11.18
C ALA A 235 -21.70 -8.81 10.70
N ALA A 236 -22.03 -8.39 9.46
CA ALA A 236 -23.29 -8.70 8.80
C ALA A 236 -23.43 -10.17 8.39
N GLY A 237 -22.34 -10.94 8.43
CA GLY A 237 -22.36 -12.38 8.10
C GLY A 237 -22.09 -12.69 6.64
N ASP A 238 -21.46 -11.78 5.92
CA ASP A 238 -21.09 -11.97 4.51
C ASP A 238 -20.16 -13.19 4.36
N PRO A 239 -20.50 -14.15 3.48
CA PRO A 239 -19.77 -15.40 3.34
C PRO A 239 -18.51 -15.30 2.46
N ASP A 240 -18.18 -14.12 1.92
CA ASP A 240 -17.06 -13.93 1.03
C ASP A 240 -15.72 -14.27 1.72
N PRO A 241 -14.97 -15.29 1.25
CA PRO A 241 -13.71 -15.71 1.85
C PRO A 241 -12.61 -14.63 1.75
N ALA A 242 -12.70 -13.72 0.79
CA ALA A 242 -11.74 -12.62 0.64
C ALA A 242 -11.76 -11.67 1.85
N LEU A 243 -12.90 -11.53 2.52
CA LEU A 243 -13.03 -10.71 3.73
C LEU A 243 -12.27 -11.28 4.92
N VAL A 244 -12.16 -12.60 5.02
CA VAL A 244 -11.38 -13.27 6.08
C VAL A 244 -9.89 -13.03 5.90
N GLY A 245 -9.43 -13.10 4.65
CA GLY A 245 -8.01 -13.02 4.31
C GLY A 245 -7.24 -14.32 4.56
N ILE A 246 -5.94 -14.31 4.34
CA ILE A 246 -5.07 -15.48 4.44
C ILE A 246 -4.12 -15.30 5.63
N LEU A 247 -4.22 -16.18 6.64
CA LEU A 247 -3.41 -16.17 7.86
C LEU A 247 -1.91 -16.38 7.62
N ARG A 248 -1.57 -17.20 6.64
CA ARG A 248 -0.21 -17.43 6.16
C ARG A 248 -0.25 -17.30 4.65
N ARG A 249 0.58 -16.47 4.10
CA ARG A 249 0.92 -16.55 2.69
C ARG A 249 1.53 -17.95 2.50
N ALA A 250 0.69 -18.91 2.12
CA ALA A 250 1.16 -20.24 1.81
C ALA A 250 2.03 -20.09 0.56
N TYR A 251 3.34 -20.05 0.77
CA TYR A 251 4.28 -20.17 -0.31
C TYR A 251 4.10 -21.58 -0.89
N GLN A 252 3.55 -21.66 -2.08
CA GLN A 252 3.47 -22.93 -2.78
C GLN A 252 4.85 -23.23 -3.41
N PRO A 253 5.41 -24.43 -3.19
CA PRO A 253 6.61 -24.83 -3.91
C PRO A 253 6.26 -24.86 -5.39
N ASP A 254 6.93 -24.01 -6.16
CA ASP A 254 6.86 -24.02 -7.60
C ASP A 254 8.07 -24.84 -8.10
N GLY A 255 7.85 -25.82 -8.94
CA GLY A 255 8.88 -26.76 -9.40
C GLY A 255 10.10 -26.04 -9.99
N THR A 256 10.29 -26.06 -11.31
CA THR A 256 11.28 -25.23 -12.01
C THR A 256 10.56 -24.03 -12.62
N LEU A 257 10.97 -22.83 -12.24
CA LEU A 257 10.40 -21.58 -12.69
C LEU A 257 11.41 -20.80 -13.53
N GLU A 258 11.03 -20.44 -14.75
CA GLU A 258 11.80 -19.51 -15.59
C GLU A 258 11.18 -18.12 -15.49
N VAL A 259 11.97 -17.13 -15.12
CA VAL A 259 11.54 -15.74 -14.95
C VAL A 259 12.44 -14.79 -15.73
N TYR A 260 11.83 -13.75 -16.29
CA TYR A 260 12.47 -12.74 -17.13
C TYR A 260 12.29 -11.37 -16.50
N GLY A 261 13.36 -10.59 -16.41
CA GLY A 261 13.35 -9.25 -15.84
C GLY A 261 12.56 -8.27 -16.70
N VAL A 262 11.69 -7.51 -16.07
CA VAL A 262 10.94 -6.42 -16.71
C VAL A 262 11.63 -5.09 -16.44
N CYS A 263 11.77 -4.73 -15.19
CA CYS A 263 12.41 -3.51 -14.71
C CYS A 263 12.71 -3.64 -13.21
N ARG A 264 13.52 -2.73 -12.68
CA ARG A 264 13.69 -2.53 -11.24
C ARG A 264 13.15 -1.17 -10.82
N GLU A 265 12.60 -1.13 -9.63
CA GLU A 265 11.95 0.03 -9.04
C GLU A 265 12.56 0.37 -7.68
N PRO A 266 12.93 1.64 -7.42
CA PRO A 266 13.27 2.08 -6.09
C PRO A 266 12.03 2.10 -5.19
N VAL A 267 12.20 1.70 -3.94
CA VAL A 267 11.18 1.82 -2.90
C VAL A 267 11.73 2.72 -1.81
N ILE A 268 11.04 3.84 -1.57
CA ILE A 268 11.31 4.74 -0.46
C ILE A 268 9.99 4.94 0.26
N SER A 269 9.86 4.32 1.42
CA SER A 269 8.65 4.38 2.23
C SER A 269 8.76 5.46 3.30
N ALA A 270 7.67 6.17 3.54
CA ALA A 270 7.52 7.11 4.64
C ALA A 270 7.79 6.48 6.01
N ASN A 271 7.62 5.16 6.14
CA ASN A 271 7.83 4.42 7.38
C ASN A 271 9.30 4.04 7.63
N GLY A 272 10.25 4.65 6.90
CA GLY A 272 11.67 4.38 7.08
C GLY A 272 12.15 3.05 6.49
N TYR A 273 11.41 2.49 5.53
CA TYR A 273 11.86 1.34 4.73
C TYR A 273 12.32 1.83 3.37
N ALA A 274 13.44 1.34 2.92
CA ALA A 274 13.96 1.65 1.59
C ALA A 274 14.63 0.42 0.97
N GLY A 275 14.70 0.39 -0.36
CA GLY A 275 15.30 -0.72 -1.08
C GLY A 275 14.95 -0.71 -2.56
N VAL A 276 14.92 -1.90 -3.14
CA VAL A 276 14.64 -2.13 -4.55
C VAL A 276 13.70 -3.32 -4.72
N VAL A 277 12.82 -3.23 -5.71
CA VAL A 277 12.00 -4.34 -6.20
C VAL A 277 12.30 -4.55 -7.67
N THR A 278 12.62 -5.78 -8.06
CA THR A 278 12.70 -6.19 -9.46
C THR A 278 11.40 -6.87 -9.86
N HIS A 279 10.79 -6.37 -10.91
CA HIS A 279 9.58 -6.94 -11.52
C HIS A 279 9.98 -7.96 -12.58
N LEU A 280 9.29 -9.09 -12.57
CA LEU A 280 9.59 -10.25 -13.37
C LEU A 280 8.31 -10.76 -14.04
N VAL A 281 8.49 -11.44 -15.17
CA VAL A 281 7.45 -12.23 -15.82
C VAL A 281 7.93 -13.67 -15.92
N ALA A 282 7.11 -14.63 -15.50
CA ALA A 282 7.40 -16.04 -15.71
C ALA A 282 7.10 -16.46 -17.15
N ALA A 283 7.66 -17.60 -17.58
CA ALA A 283 7.42 -18.15 -18.91
C ALA A 283 5.93 -18.41 -19.22
N ASP A 284 5.12 -18.62 -18.20
CA ASP A 284 3.66 -18.80 -18.28
C ASP A 284 2.85 -17.48 -18.22
N GLY A 285 3.52 -16.33 -18.24
CA GLY A 285 2.91 -15.00 -18.21
C GLY A 285 2.59 -14.46 -16.80
N ARG A 286 2.78 -15.25 -15.74
CA ARG A 286 2.56 -14.76 -14.36
C ARG A 286 3.48 -13.60 -14.03
N ARG A 287 2.91 -12.58 -13.36
CA ARG A 287 3.68 -11.43 -12.85
C ARG A 287 4.27 -11.76 -11.50
N LEU A 288 5.56 -11.57 -11.38
CA LEU A 288 6.32 -11.91 -10.19
C LEU A 288 7.18 -10.73 -9.76
N SER A 289 7.65 -10.76 -8.52
CA SER A 289 8.56 -9.75 -8.00
C SER A 289 9.59 -10.34 -7.05
N PHE A 290 10.76 -9.74 -7.04
CA PHE A 290 11.83 -10.03 -6.09
C PHE A 290 12.33 -8.72 -5.48
N GLY A 291 12.33 -8.59 -4.15
CA GLY A 291 12.66 -7.33 -3.49
C GLY A 291 13.60 -7.46 -2.31
N ASP A 292 14.48 -6.48 -2.16
CA ASP A 292 15.29 -6.23 -0.96
C ASP A 292 14.91 -4.88 -0.37
N VAL A 293 13.83 -4.87 0.43
CA VAL A 293 13.32 -3.69 1.13
C VAL A 293 13.45 -3.93 2.63
N LYS A 294 14.21 -3.07 3.31
CA LYS A 294 14.53 -3.18 4.75
C LYS A 294 14.50 -1.81 5.41
N PRO A 295 14.47 -1.73 6.74
CA PRO A 295 14.63 -0.46 7.45
C PRO A 295 15.91 0.27 7.01
N GLY A 296 15.80 1.56 6.67
CA GLY A 296 16.92 2.41 6.21
C GLY A 296 16.42 3.67 5.51
N GLY A 297 17.32 4.63 5.30
CA GLY A 297 17.05 5.88 4.59
C GLY A 297 17.00 5.72 3.07
N PRO A 298 16.71 6.82 2.34
CA PRO A 298 16.64 6.82 0.88
C PRO A 298 17.93 6.35 0.18
N GLU A 299 19.09 6.54 0.82
CA GLU A 299 20.39 6.07 0.31
C GLU A 299 20.37 4.58 0.04
N ARG A 300 19.68 3.81 0.91
CA ARG A 300 19.54 2.37 0.76
C ARG A 300 18.88 1.99 -0.58
N ALA A 301 17.88 2.75 -1.03
CA ALA A 301 17.23 2.46 -2.31
C ALA A 301 18.22 2.55 -3.49
N ARG A 302 19.19 3.47 -3.43
CA ARG A 302 20.27 3.59 -4.42
C ARG A 302 21.27 2.47 -4.30
N ASP A 303 21.72 2.15 -3.09
CA ASP A 303 22.80 1.19 -2.84
C ASP A 303 22.36 -0.24 -3.15
N CYS A 304 21.15 -0.64 -2.76
CA CYS A 304 20.59 -1.96 -3.02
C CYS A 304 20.43 -2.28 -4.50
N ALA A 305 20.21 -1.27 -5.35
CA ALA A 305 19.99 -1.48 -6.78
C ALA A 305 21.17 -2.13 -7.50
N ARG A 306 22.38 -1.96 -6.97
CA ARG A 306 23.64 -2.55 -7.48
C ARG A 306 24.25 -3.57 -6.54
N ALA A 307 23.76 -3.64 -5.31
CA ALA A 307 24.24 -4.61 -4.34
C ALA A 307 23.84 -6.03 -4.74
N VAL A 308 24.66 -6.95 -4.30
CA VAL A 308 24.38 -8.38 -4.42
C VAL A 308 23.44 -8.78 -3.30
N THR A 309 22.35 -9.43 -3.63
CA THR A 309 21.36 -9.99 -2.70
C THR A 309 21.35 -11.51 -2.83
N GLU A 310 21.26 -12.20 -1.72
CA GLU A 310 21.21 -13.67 -1.71
C GLU A 310 19.81 -14.18 -2.10
N MET A 311 19.77 -15.07 -3.10
CA MET A 311 18.60 -15.88 -3.42
C MET A 311 18.97 -17.35 -3.17
N GLY A 312 18.74 -17.81 -1.96
CA GLY A 312 19.21 -19.14 -1.53
C GLY A 312 20.73 -19.24 -1.54
N ALA A 313 21.29 -20.12 -2.38
CA ALA A 313 22.74 -20.32 -2.54
C ALA A 313 23.37 -19.41 -3.61
N VAL A 314 22.60 -18.56 -4.27
CA VAL A 314 23.05 -17.74 -5.42
C VAL A 314 23.00 -16.26 -5.08
N ALA A 315 24.07 -15.57 -5.41
CA ALA A 315 24.17 -14.13 -5.34
C ALA A 315 23.55 -13.48 -6.58
N VAL A 316 22.53 -12.65 -6.42
CA VAL A 316 21.80 -11.98 -7.50
C VAL A 316 21.95 -10.47 -7.37
N ASN A 317 22.23 -9.81 -8.50
CA ASN A 317 22.23 -8.36 -8.57
C ASN A 317 20.93 -7.88 -9.24
N HIS A 318 20.22 -6.97 -8.59
CA HIS A 318 18.94 -6.45 -9.09
C HIS A 318 19.05 -5.77 -10.46
N ALA A 319 20.18 -5.10 -10.77
CA ALA A 319 20.40 -4.47 -12.06
C ALA A 319 20.54 -5.50 -13.19
N VAL A 320 21.25 -6.62 -12.91
CA VAL A 320 21.41 -7.73 -13.86
C VAL A 320 20.09 -8.48 -14.00
N LEU A 321 19.39 -8.75 -12.88
CA LEU A 321 18.12 -9.45 -12.89
C LEU A 321 17.03 -8.69 -13.67
N ALA A 322 17.00 -7.37 -13.57
CA ALA A 322 16.03 -6.54 -14.30
C ALA A 322 16.20 -6.59 -15.82
N ARG A 323 17.39 -6.99 -16.31
CA ARG A 323 17.78 -7.03 -17.73
C ARG A 323 17.95 -8.44 -18.29
N GLY A 324 18.04 -9.43 -17.41
CA GLY A 324 18.21 -10.83 -17.77
C GLY A 324 17.05 -11.70 -17.31
N GLY A 325 17.36 -12.95 -17.00
CA GLY A 325 16.40 -13.90 -16.47
C GLY A 325 17.07 -14.91 -15.55
N LEU A 326 16.27 -15.67 -14.84
CA LEU A 326 16.70 -16.75 -13.95
C LEU A 326 15.85 -18.00 -14.16
N ARG A 327 16.50 -19.15 -14.19
CA ARG A 327 15.84 -20.43 -13.95
C ARG A 327 16.02 -20.76 -12.48
N ILE A 328 14.90 -20.90 -11.77
CA ILE A 328 14.86 -21.04 -10.32
C ILE A 328 14.22 -22.38 -9.97
N THR A 329 14.83 -23.13 -9.06
CA THR A 329 14.26 -24.36 -8.51
C THR A 329 14.17 -24.30 -7.00
N GLY A 330 13.13 -24.90 -6.44
CA GLY A 330 12.91 -24.91 -4.98
C GLY A 330 12.48 -23.56 -4.40
N THR A 331 12.11 -22.58 -5.26
CA THR A 331 11.52 -21.33 -4.80
C THR A 331 10.07 -21.52 -4.40
N THR A 332 9.60 -20.60 -3.62
CA THR A 332 8.18 -20.50 -3.25
C THR A 332 7.64 -19.17 -3.76
N VAL A 333 6.39 -19.16 -4.20
CA VAL A 333 5.71 -17.97 -4.69
C VAL A 333 4.57 -17.63 -3.74
N SER A 334 4.53 -16.39 -3.28
CA SER A 334 3.39 -15.90 -2.50
C SER A 334 2.20 -15.58 -3.40
N PRO A 335 0.96 -15.52 -2.87
CA PRO A 335 -0.22 -15.20 -3.66
C PRO A 335 -0.16 -13.84 -4.40
N ASP A 336 0.62 -12.89 -3.89
CA ASP A 336 0.91 -11.60 -4.51
C ASP A 336 2.10 -11.64 -5.49
N GLY A 337 2.58 -12.83 -5.88
CA GLY A 337 3.63 -13.02 -6.87
C GLY A 337 5.05 -12.74 -6.35
N ARG A 338 5.27 -12.60 -5.05
CA ARG A 338 6.61 -12.39 -4.50
C ARG A 338 7.39 -13.70 -4.41
N LEU A 339 8.61 -13.69 -4.95
CA LEU A 339 9.52 -14.84 -4.88
C LEU A 339 10.15 -14.96 -3.50
N GLY A 340 10.15 -16.18 -2.96
CA GLY A 340 10.87 -16.53 -1.74
C GLY A 340 12.34 -16.83 -2.02
N ALA A 341 13.23 -16.39 -1.11
CA ALA A 341 14.68 -16.56 -1.22
C ALA A 341 15.25 -17.50 -0.14
N GLY A 342 14.52 -18.55 0.23
CA GLY A 342 14.90 -19.50 1.29
C GLY A 342 16.15 -20.33 0.96
N LYS A 343 16.72 -20.98 1.99
CA LYS A 343 17.99 -21.75 1.88
C LYS A 343 17.99 -22.90 0.87
N GLY A 344 16.80 -23.38 0.42
CA GLY A 344 16.67 -24.47 -0.57
C GLY A 344 16.61 -24.00 -2.02
N VAL A 345 16.60 -22.69 -2.26
CA VAL A 345 16.48 -22.12 -3.61
C VAL A 345 17.80 -22.26 -4.36
N ARG A 346 17.71 -22.72 -5.61
CA ARG A 346 18.83 -22.73 -6.56
C ARG A 346 18.42 -21.90 -7.77
N ALA A 347 19.30 -21.05 -8.25
CA ALA A 347 19.05 -20.25 -9.42
C ALA A 347 20.23 -20.36 -10.40
N SER A 348 19.94 -20.28 -11.69
CA SER A 348 20.93 -20.15 -12.76
C SER A 348 20.51 -19.05 -13.72
N PRO A 349 21.44 -18.21 -14.20
CA PRO A 349 21.10 -17.17 -15.16
C PRO A 349 20.59 -17.78 -16.46
N LEU A 350 19.57 -17.16 -17.04
CA LEU A 350 19.11 -17.39 -18.40
C LEU A 350 19.78 -16.39 -19.34
N VAL A 351 19.76 -16.73 -20.63
CA VAL A 351 20.19 -15.80 -21.69
C VAL A 351 19.36 -14.53 -21.60
N GLU A 352 20.01 -13.40 -21.81
CA GLU A 352 19.39 -12.08 -21.83
C GLU A 352 18.24 -12.03 -22.83
N THR A 353 17.14 -11.41 -22.40
CA THR A 353 15.89 -11.39 -23.19
C THR A 353 15.48 -9.94 -23.43
N ASP A 354 15.26 -9.59 -24.69
CA ASP A 354 14.72 -8.31 -25.09
C ASP A 354 13.20 -8.22 -24.79
N TRP A 355 12.71 -7.02 -24.57
CA TRP A 355 11.27 -6.74 -24.44
C TRP A 355 10.46 -7.07 -25.71
N ALA A 356 11.11 -7.24 -26.86
CA ALA A 356 10.49 -7.59 -28.12
C ALA A 356 10.23 -9.11 -28.27
N THR A 357 10.70 -9.94 -27.33
CA THR A 357 10.68 -11.40 -27.50
C THR A 357 10.08 -12.12 -26.30
N GLY A 358 9.56 -13.33 -26.52
CA GLY A 358 9.05 -14.22 -25.49
C GLY A 358 7.93 -13.59 -24.64
N PRO A 359 7.81 -13.97 -23.36
CA PRO A 359 6.72 -13.50 -22.49
C PRO A 359 6.78 -12.00 -22.19
N LEU A 360 7.91 -11.34 -22.44
CA LEU A 360 8.02 -9.89 -22.29
C LEU A 360 7.31 -9.13 -23.41
N ALA A 361 7.25 -9.67 -24.61
CA ALA A 361 6.58 -9.03 -25.75
C ALA A 361 5.05 -8.91 -25.53
N GLU A 362 4.48 -9.83 -24.77
CA GLU A 362 3.04 -9.81 -24.44
C GLU A 362 2.61 -8.60 -23.63
N LEU A 363 3.56 -7.94 -22.93
CA LEU A 363 3.31 -6.68 -22.23
C LEU A 363 2.82 -5.57 -23.16
N PHE A 364 3.24 -5.63 -24.44
CA PHE A 364 3.06 -4.59 -25.44
C PHE A 364 2.11 -5.02 -26.57
N ALA A 365 1.53 -6.21 -26.46
CA ALA A 365 0.70 -6.81 -27.53
C ALA A 365 -0.72 -6.23 -27.63
N ARG A 366 -1.20 -5.58 -26.57
CA ARG A 366 -2.57 -5.07 -26.47
C ARG A 366 -2.58 -3.56 -26.31
N PRO A 367 -3.59 -2.87 -26.86
CA PRO A 367 -3.79 -1.44 -26.60
C PRO A 367 -3.89 -1.12 -25.11
N LEU A 368 -3.30 0.00 -24.69
CA LEU A 368 -3.32 0.44 -23.28
C LEU A 368 -4.75 0.59 -22.75
N ALA A 369 -5.68 1.11 -23.54
CA ALA A 369 -7.07 1.25 -23.15
C ALA A 369 -7.71 -0.08 -22.74
N GLU A 370 -7.44 -1.16 -23.49
CA GLU A 370 -7.93 -2.50 -23.16
C GLU A 370 -7.29 -3.05 -21.89
N VAL A 371 -5.97 -2.89 -21.76
CA VAL A 371 -5.21 -3.38 -20.59
C VAL A 371 -5.67 -2.66 -19.34
N VAL A 372 -5.82 -1.34 -19.39
CA VAL A 372 -6.27 -0.50 -18.28
C VAL A 372 -7.71 -0.84 -17.92
N THR A 373 -8.60 -0.98 -18.91
CA THR A 373 -10.01 -1.36 -18.66
C THR A 373 -10.10 -2.72 -18.00
N ALA A 374 -9.34 -3.70 -18.48
CA ALA A 374 -9.29 -5.03 -17.89
C ALA A 374 -8.71 -5.00 -16.46
N GLN A 375 -7.67 -4.19 -16.22
CA GLN A 375 -7.08 -4.02 -14.92
C GLN A 375 -8.08 -3.39 -13.93
N LEU A 376 -8.73 -2.28 -14.31
CA LEU A 376 -9.70 -1.59 -13.46
C LEU A 376 -10.98 -2.42 -13.22
N ALA A 377 -11.32 -3.33 -14.15
CA ALA A 377 -12.44 -4.27 -13.99
C ALA A 377 -12.08 -5.49 -13.11
N ALA A 378 -10.81 -5.93 -13.18
CA ALA A 378 -10.29 -7.05 -12.37
C ALA A 378 -9.92 -6.61 -10.95
N ASP A 379 -9.79 -5.30 -10.73
CA ASP A 379 -9.55 -4.74 -9.42
C ASP A 379 -10.76 -5.04 -8.55
N ASP A 380 -10.60 -6.10 -7.78
CA ASP A 380 -11.44 -6.35 -6.62
C ASP A 380 -11.44 -5.07 -5.77
N PRO A 381 -12.60 -4.40 -5.58
CA PRO A 381 -12.68 -3.28 -4.66
C PRO A 381 -12.13 -3.63 -3.27
N GLU A 382 -11.89 -4.90 -3.03
CA GLU A 382 -11.39 -5.48 -1.79
C GLU A 382 -9.86 -5.50 -1.67
N ASP A 383 -9.09 -5.28 -2.75
CA ASP A 383 -7.63 -5.17 -2.69
C ASP A 383 -7.08 -4.01 -3.54
N PRO A 384 -7.29 -2.74 -3.10
CA PRO A 384 -6.76 -1.57 -3.81
C PRO A 384 -5.22 -1.57 -3.93
N ILE A 385 -4.53 -2.37 -3.10
CA ILE A 385 -3.07 -2.51 -3.17
C ILE A 385 -2.66 -3.27 -4.45
N ARG A 386 -3.47 -4.20 -4.94
CA ARG A 386 -3.20 -4.91 -6.20
C ARG A 386 -3.43 -4.04 -7.42
N ALA A 387 -4.44 -3.18 -7.39
CA ALA A 387 -4.79 -2.28 -8.47
C ALA A 387 -3.63 -1.40 -8.93
N GLY A 388 -2.96 -0.75 -7.99
CA GLY A 388 -1.83 0.12 -8.26
C GLY A 388 -0.50 -0.59 -8.56
N THR A 389 -0.42 -1.93 -8.44
CA THR A 389 0.85 -2.67 -8.57
C THR A 389 1.02 -3.38 -9.90
N ALA A 390 -0.05 -3.60 -10.67
CA ALA A 390 0.04 -4.26 -11.96
C ALA A 390 0.74 -3.38 -12.99
N LEU A 391 1.75 -3.94 -13.67
CA LEU A 391 2.47 -3.25 -14.72
C LEU A 391 1.66 -3.25 -16.02
N VAL A 392 1.70 -2.12 -16.71
CA VAL A 392 1.20 -1.97 -18.07
C VAL A 392 2.35 -1.61 -19.01
N GLY A 393 2.28 -2.09 -20.25
CA GLY A 393 3.27 -1.78 -21.28
C GLY A 393 2.59 -1.20 -22.52
N GLY A 394 3.27 -0.26 -23.19
CA GLY A 394 2.77 0.31 -24.45
C GLY A 394 3.86 1.05 -25.20
N ASP A 395 3.67 1.17 -26.51
CA ASP A 395 4.53 1.96 -27.38
C ASP A 395 3.93 3.35 -27.57
N LEU A 396 4.69 4.39 -27.25
CA LEU A 396 4.21 5.77 -27.18
C LEU A 396 5.08 6.70 -28.02
N MET A 397 4.48 7.77 -28.55
CA MET A 397 5.19 8.89 -29.14
C MET A 397 5.07 10.13 -28.26
N VAL A 398 6.18 10.71 -27.88
CA VAL A 398 6.23 11.97 -27.13
C VAL A 398 5.68 13.10 -28.00
N VAL A 399 4.67 13.82 -27.51
CA VAL A 399 4.05 14.96 -28.22
C VAL A 399 4.31 16.29 -27.54
N GLY A 400 4.78 16.31 -26.31
CA GLY A 400 5.08 17.53 -25.57
C GLY A 400 5.29 17.34 -24.08
N ALA A 401 5.13 18.42 -23.33
CA ALA A 401 5.20 18.40 -21.86
C ALA A 401 4.30 19.47 -21.24
N VAL A 402 3.82 19.21 -20.03
CA VAL A 402 3.14 20.17 -19.17
C VAL A 402 3.67 20.02 -17.74
N GLY A 403 4.30 21.07 -17.23
CA GLY A 403 4.96 21.01 -15.93
C GLY A 403 6.07 19.97 -15.91
N ASP A 404 5.97 19.00 -15.01
CA ASP A 404 6.90 17.87 -14.86
C ASP A 404 6.42 16.59 -15.57
N GLN A 405 5.29 16.65 -16.29
CA GLN A 405 4.69 15.52 -16.99
C GLN A 405 5.05 15.55 -18.47
N VAL A 406 5.37 14.38 -19.03
CA VAL A 406 5.51 14.17 -20.47
C VAL A 406 4.15 13.84 -21.05
N LEU A 407 3.85 14.41 -22.20
CA LEU A 407 2.68 14.09 -22.98
C LEU A 407 3.05 13.14 -24.10
N ALA A 408 2.29 12.09 -24.26
CA ALA A 408 2.53 11.10 -25.29
C ALA A 408 1.21 10.61 -25.88
N ARG A 409 1.28 10.02 -27.10
CA ARG A 409 0.18 9.31 -27.73
C ARG A 409 0.57 7.87 -27.94
N GLU A 410 -0.38 6.95 -27.77
CA GLU A 410 -0.16 5.54 -28.07
C GLU A 410 0.05 5.33 -29.58
N LEU A 411 1.03 4.50 -29.91
CA LEU A 411 1.25 4.01 -31.28
C LEU A 411 0.41 2.76 -31.48
N ALA A 412 -0.28 2.68 -32.61
CA ALA A 412 -1.03 1.47 -32.95
C ALA A 412 -0.11 0.23 -32.94
N PRO A 413 -0.57 -0.91 -32.41
CA PRO A 413 0.20 -2.15 -32.46
C PRO A 413 0.61 -2.47 -33.91
N ALA A 414 1.83 -2.99 -34.07
CA ALA A 414 2.44 -3.23 -35.38
C ALA A 414 1.70 -4.29 -36.26
N THR A 415 0.63 -4.88 -35.80
CA THR A 415 -0.13 -5.94 -36.45
C THR A 415 -0.97 -5.48 -37.64
N ASP A 416 -1.33 -4.20 -37.76
CA ASP A 416 -2.26 -3.69 -38.76
C ASP A 416 -1.63 -2.75 -39.82
N ALA A 417 -0.39 -2.34 -39.64
CA ALA A 417 0.30 -1.50 -40.62
C ALA A 417 1.25 -2.36 -41.47
N GLY A 418 0.97 -2.48 -42.75
CA GLY A 418 1.93 -3.03 -43.69
C GLY A 418 3.29 -2.27 -43.56
N PRO A 419 4.40 -2.86 -44.07
CA PRO A 419 5.77 -2.40 -43.77
C PRO A 419 6.13 -0.98 -44.23
N GLU A 420 5.25 -0.28 -44.89
CA GLU A 420 5.52 1.07 -45.46
C GLU A 420 4.87 2.26 -44.75
N ARG A 421 3.98 2.06 -43.79
CA ARG A 421 3.31 3.16 -43.13
C ARG A 421 3.72 3.25 -41.66
N ALA A 422 4.49 4.28 -41.34
CA ALA A 422 4.78 4.58 -39.92
C ALA A 422 3.44 4.74 -39.16
N PRO A 423 3.23 4.03 -38.06
CA PRO A 423 1.99 4.13 -37.30
C PRO A 423 1.73 5.58 -36.89
N VAL A 424 0.57 6.08 -37.34
CA VAL A 424 0.12 7.43 -36.97
C VAL A 424 -0.46 7.32 -35.57
N PRO A 425 -0.04 8.19 -34.63
CA PRO A 425 -0.61 8.18 -33.29
C PRO A 425 -2.04 8.72 -33.35
N ASP A 426 -3.02 7.86 -33.11
CA ASP A 426 -4.46 8.19 -33.16
C ASP A 426 -5.14 8.03 -31.77
N GLY A 427 -4.38 7.61 -30.77
CA GLY A 427 -4.88 7.39 -29.43
C GLY A 427 -5.03 8.68 -28.57
N PRO A 428 -5.68 8.58 -27.42
CA PRO A 428 -5.80 9.68 -26.48
C PRO A 428 -4.40 10.18 -26.03
N VAL A 429 -4.34 11.42 -25.55
CA VAL A 429 -3.10 11.94 -24.95
C VAL A 429 -2.95 11.32 -23.56
N ILE A 430 -1.83 10.65 -23.38
CA ILE A 430 -1.44 9.98 -22.13
C ILE A 430 -0.42 10.88 -21.43
N ARG A 431 -0.62 11.07 -20.14
CA ARG A 431 0.33 11.78 -19.27
C ARG A 431 1.29 10.78 -18.65
N LEU A 432 2.59 11.05 -18.73
CA LEU A 432 3.62 10.29 -18.02
C LEU A 432 4.09 11.14 -16.85
N ALA A 433 3.68 10.77 -15.64
CA ALA A 433 4.07 11.44 -14.40
C ALA A 433 5.24 10.69 -13.72
N PRO A 434 6.12 11.38 -12.97
CA PRO A 434 7.18 10.71 -12.22
C PRO A 434 6.60 9.64 -11.28
N ALA A 435 7.16 8.42 -11.32
CA ALA A 435 6.77 7.35 -10.40
C ALA A 435 7.13 7.70 -8.94
N ASP A 436 8.25 8.40 -8.78
CA ASP A 436 8.69 8.99 -7.52
C ASP A 436 9.39 10.33 -7.82
N SER A 437 9.14 11.36 -7.02
CA SER A 437 9.72 12.69 -7.14
C SER A 437 10.91 12.93 -6.20
N HIS A 438 11.36 11.89 -5.47
CA HIS A 438 12.48 12.02 -4.55
C HIS A 438 13.76 12.47 -5.31
N PRO A 439 14.47 13.52 -4.83
CA PRO A 439 15.57 14.14 -5.58
C PRO A 439 16.80 13.22 -5.79
N MET A 440 16.93 12.16 -4.99
CA MET A 440 17.99 11.16 -5.18
C MET A 440 17.71 10.18 -6.34
N LEU A 441 16.51 10.18 -6.90
CA LEU A 441 16.10 9.32 -7.99
C LEU A 441 16.10 10.07 -9.33
N ALA A 442 16.31 9.34 -10.41
CA ALA A 442 16.45 9.94 -11.73
C ALA A 442 15.13 10.19 -12.49
N HIS A 443 13.97 9.80 -11.94
CA HIS A 443 12.67 9.88 -12.61
C HIS A 443 12.37 11.24 -13.23
N VAL A 444 12.42 12.31 -12.42
CA VAL A 444 12.08 13.67 -12.86
C VAL A 444 13.04 14.15 -13.94
N THR A 445 14.34 13.91 -13.76
CA THR A 445 15.37 14.31 -14.74
C THR A 445 15.21 13.57 -16.05
N ASN A 446 14.93 12.25 -16.00
CA ASN A 446 14.73 11.43 -17.19
C ASN A 446 13.47 11.86 -17.96
N LEU A 447 12.34 12.09 -17.26
CA LEU A 447 11.13 12.57 -17.92
C LEU A 447 11.33 13.92 -18.60
N ARG A 448 12.04 14.86 -17.98
CA ARG A 448 12.37 16.15 -18.62
C ARG A 448 13.22 15.98 -19.89
N ARG A 449 14.16 15.02 -19.88
CA ARG A 449 14.98 14.70 -21.07
C ARG A 449 14.14 14.10 -22.19
N LEU A 450 13.25 13.15 -21.88
CA LEU A 450 12.30 12.58 -22.85
C LEU A 450 11.37 13.67 -23.42
N ALA A 451 10.83 14.53 -22.56
CA ALA A 451 9.98 15.66 -22.95
C ALA A 451 10.65 16.63 -23.92
N SER A 452 11.97 16.74 -23.88
CA SER A 452 12.74 17.63 -24.77
C SER A 452 12.79 17.19 -26.24
N ARG A 453 12.17 16.05 -26.56
CA ARG A 453 12.20 15.42 -27.90
C ARG A 453 10.78 15.05 -28.38
N PRO A 454 9.94 16.01 -28.79
CA PRO A 454 8.69 15.69 -29.50
C PRO A 454 8.99 14.83 -30.74
N GLY A 455 8.11 13.87 -31.04
CA GLY A 455 8.30 12.86 -32.06
C GLY A 455 9.14 11.64 -31.65
N LEU A 456 9.75 11.66 -30.45
CA LEU A 456 10.46 10.50 -29.90
C LEU A 456 9.49 9.35 -29.64
N ARG A 457 9.80 8.17 -30.19
CA ARG A 457 9.06 6.94 -29.94
C ARG A 457 9.73 6.14 -28.84
N ILE A 458 8.97 5.78 -27.82
CA ILE A 458 9.45 5.06 -26.64
C ILE A 458 8.53 3.90 -26.32
N ARG A 459 9.11 2.76 -26.00
CA ARG A 459 8.42 1.65 -25.34
C ARG A 459 8.43 1.91 -23.84
N VAL A 460 7.28 1.86 -23.19
CA VAL A 460 7.13 2.22 -21.77
C VAL A 460 6.57 1.05 -20.99
N VAL A 461 7.15 0.78 -19.84
CA VAL A 461 6.56 -0.05 -18.80
C VAL A 461 6.34 0.82 -17.56
N GLY A 462 5.14 0.79 -17.02
CA GLY A 462 4.78 1.61 -15.87
C GLY A 462 3.55 1.10 -15.14
N ARG A 463 3.02 1.94 -14.27
CA ARG A 463 1.78 1.70 -13.52
C ARG A 463 0.74 2.75 -13.88
N LEU A 464 -0.53 2.36 -13.80
CA LEU A 464 -1.62 3.31 -13.85
C LEU A 464 -1.53 4.27 -12.64
N ASP A 465 -1.74 5.56 -12.87
CA ASP A 465 -1.93 6.50 -11.77
C ASP A 465 -3.38 6.36 -11.25
N PRO A 466 -3.57 5.99 -9.98
CA PRO A 466 -4.91 5.74 -9.43
C PRO A 466 -5.72 7.03 -9.19
N ASP A 467 -5.07 8.20 -9.23
CA ASP A 467 -5.67 9.49 -8.86
C ASP A 467 -5.90 10.42 -10.05
N ARG A 468 -5.42 10.04 -11.26
CA ARG A 468 -5.41 10.92 -12.42
C ARG A 468 -5.88 10.24 -13.70
N ALA A 469 -6.72 10.94 -14.46
CA ALA A 469 -7.20 10.50 -15.75
C ALA A 469 -6.03 10.36 -16.76
N SER A 470 -6.08 9.33 -17.61
CA SER A 470 -5.13 9.05 -18.70
C SER A 470 -3.66 9.23 -18.28
N THR A 471 -3.29 8.76 -17.09
CA THR A 471 -1.96 8.99 -16.52
C THR A 471 -1.26 7.68 -16.19
N LEU A 472 -0.01 7.54 -16.65
CA LEU A 472 0.90 6.47 -16.27
C LEU A 472 2.05 7.01 -15.42
N ARG A 473 2.56 6.17 -14.54
CA ARG A 473 3.82 6.37 -13.80
C ARG A 473 4.86 5.42 -14.37
N PRO A 474 5.66 5.85 -15.36
CA PRO A 474 6.63 4.99 -16.02
C PRO A 474 7.77 4.60 -15.06
N LEU A 475 8.10 3.32 -15.05
CA LEU A 475 9.20 2.73 -14.28
C LEU A 475 10.43 2.52 -15.16
N ALA A 476 10.21 2.10 -16.41
CA ALA A 476 11.27 1.87 -17.37
C ALA A 476 10.84 2.23 -18.79
N VAL A 477 11.83 2.57 -19.62
CA VAL A 477 11.63 2.86 -21.04
C VAL A 477 12.66 2.14 -21.88
N GLY A 478 12.28 1.86 -23.14
CA GLY A 478 13.15 1.24 -24.13
C GLY A 478 12.90 1.77 -25.53
N PRO A 479 13.68 1.33 -26.53
CA PRO A 479 13.44 1.63 -27.92
C PRO A 479 12.19 0.90 -28.43
N VAL A 480 11.45 1.54 -29.34
CA VAL A 480 10.39 0.89 -30.08
C VAL A 480 11.01 0.10 -31.24
N PRO A 481 10.76 -1.21 -31.36
CA PRO A 481 11.33 -2.03 -32.43
C PRO A 481 10.99 -1.47 -33.81
N GLY A 482 11.99 -1.39 -34.71
CA GLY A 482 11.84 -0.90 -36.07
C GLY A 482 11.60 0.61 -36.22
N ALA A 483 11.52 1.38 -35.14
CA ALA A 483 11.31 2.82 -35.23
C ALA A 483 12.63 3.58 -35.46
N ALA A 484 12.65 4.49 -36.44
CA ALA A 484 13.85 5.30 -36.75
C ALA A 484 14.14 6.34 -35.65
N THR A 485 13.08 6.98 -35.11
CA THR A 485 13.16 8.01 -34.06
C THR A 485 12.89 7.42 -32.67
N THR A 486 13.80 6.59 -32.19
CA THR A 486 13.67 5.93 -30.89
C THR A 486 14.94 6.08 -30.05
N LEU A 487 14.92 5.60 -28.81
CA LEU A 487 16.05 5.64 -27.89
C LEU A 487 17.25 4.84 -28.44
N ARG A 488 18.47 5.34 -28.17
CA ARG A 488 19.74 4.71 -28.48
C ARG A 488 20.46 4.37 -27.19
N LEU A 489 19.99 3.34 -26.52
CA LEU A 489 20.51 2.96 -25.21
C LEU A 489 21.86 2.21 -25.35
N PRO A 490 22.75 2.27 -24.33
CA PRO A 490 23.96 1.47 -24.28
C PRO A 490 23.68 -0.03 -24.40
N ALA A 491 24.60 -0.77 -25.02
CA ALA A 491 24.42 -2.21 -25.23
C ALA A 491 24.27 -3.00 -23.92
N ASP A 492 24.99 -2.62 -22.86
CA ASP A 492 24.91 -3.21 -21.52
C ASP A 492 23.59 -2.91 -20.80
N TRP A 493 22.74 -2.03 -21.33
CA TRP A 493 21.39 -1.80 -20.83
C TRP A 493 20.34 -2.73 -21.44
N HIS A 494 20.72 -3.57 -22.40
CA HIS A 494 19.85 -4.57 -23.03
C HIS A 494 18.49 -4.01 -23.45
N GLY A 495 18.51 -2.83 -24.11
CA GLY A 495 17.32 -2.18 -24.64
C GLY A 495 16.36 -1.59 -23.61
N ARG A 496 16.75 -1.40 -22.34
CA ARG A 496 15.88 -0.82 -21.32
C ARG A 496 16.62 0.06 -20.33
N ALA A 497 16.00 1.18 -19.96
CA ALA A 497 16.46 2.11 -18.94
C ALA A 497 15.45 2.13 -17.78
N ASP A 498 15.88 1.77 -16.58
CA ASP A 498 15.10 1.89 -15.35
C ASP A 498 15.10 3.34 -14.89
N LEU A 499 13.99 4.04 -15.03
CA LEU A 499 13.90 5.51 -14.88
C LEU A 499 14.28 6.03 -13.48
N GLY A 500 14.19 5.19 -12.46
CA GLY A 500 14.59 5.55 -11.10
C GLY A 500 16.11 5.53 -10.88
N TYR A 501 16.86 4.82 -11.72
CA TYR A 501 18.28 4.53 -11.51
C TYR A 501 19.19 4.94 -12.66
N ASP A 502 18.76 4.66 -13.90
CA ASP A 502 19.58 4.89 -15.09
C ASP A 502 19.37 6.31 -15.59
N GLU A 503 20.46 7.04 -15.83
CA GLU A 503 20.37 8.41 -16.33
C GLU A 503 20.40 8.45 -17.85
N ILE A 504 19.27 8.79 -18.47
CA ILE A 504 19.19 9.03 -19.91
C ILE A 504 19.98 10.30 -20.24
N GLN A 505 20.98 10.20 -21.10
CA GLN A 505 21.82 11.29 -21.54
C GLN A 505 21.44 11.77 -22.95
N GLY A 506 21.98 12.92 -23.37
CA GLY A 506 21.70 13.48 -24.69
C GLY A 506 22.09 12.54 -25.84
N GLY A 507 23.16 11.74 -25.68
CA GLY A 507 23.59 10.74 -26.66
C GLY A 507 22.64 9.55 -26.81
N HIS A 508 21.79 9.29 -25.81
CA HIS A 508 20.77 8.24 -25.86
C HIS A 508 19.51 8.65 -26.63
N LEU A 509 19.38 9.95 -26.94
CA LEU A 509 18.25 10.51 -27.66
C LEU A 509 18.59 10.66 -29.15
N PRO A 510 17.64 10.42 -30.07
CA PRO A 510 17.86 10.70 -31.48
C PRO A 510 18.08 12.22 -31.71
N PRO A 511 18.67 12.63 -32.84
CA PRO A 511 18.72 14.03 -33.23
C PRO A 511 17.31 14.63 -33.16
N ARG A 512 17.25 15.94 -32.84
CA ARG A 512 15.98 16.68 -32.85
C ARG A 512 15.45 16.73 -34.28
N ASP A 513 14.22 16.30 -34.48
CA ASP A 513 13.53 16.52 -35.76
C ASP A 513 12.97 17.94 -35.80
N PRO A 514 13.43 18.79 -36.71
CA PRO A 514 12.91 20.16 -36.81
C PRO A 514 11.45 20.25 -37.22
N ALA A 515 10.93 19.20 -37.86
CA ALA A 515 9.54 19.12 -38.30
C ALA A 515 8.60 18.60 -37.17
N ALA A 516 9.15 17.96 -36.16
CA ALA A 516 8.37 17.48 -35.01
C ALA A 516 8.08 18.67 -34.06
N MET A 517 6.94 19.30 -34.29
CA MET A 517 6.41 20.34 -33.40
C MET A 517 5.75 19.72 -32.19
N ALA A 518 5.92 20.34 -31.01
CA ALA A 518 5.11 19.96 -29.84
C ALA A 518 3.63 20.23 -30.14
N GLU A 519 2.77 19.27 -29.83
CA GLU A 519 1.33 19.54 -29.94
C GLU A 519 0.93 20.67 -28.98
N PRO A 520 0.01 21.56 -29.39
CA PRO A 520 -0.46 22.61 -28.49
C PRO A 520 -1.10 22.01 -27.25
N VAL A 521 -0.81 22.59 -26.10
CA VAL A 521 -1.36 22.16 -24.80
C VAL A 521 -2.90 22.09 -24.80
N LEU A 522 -3.56 22.84 -25.68
CA LEU A 522 -5.01 22.80 -25.90
C LEU A 522 -5.55 21.46 -26.43
N ALA A 523 -4.68 20.62 -27.01
CA ALA A 523 -5.04 19.25 -27.40
C ALA A 523 -5.07 18.26 -26.21
N LEU A 524 -4.64 18.72 -25.03
CA LEU A 524 -4.77 17.97 -23.79
C LEU A 524 -6.24 17.88 -23.42
N GLY A 525 -6.76 16.65 -23.41
CA GLY A 525 -8.03 16.37 -22.74
C GLY A 525 -7.98 16.86 -21.29
N VAL A 526 -9.11 17.38 -20.84
CA VAL A 526 -9.35 17.75 -19.46
C VAL A 526 -9.05 16.55 -18.55
N ASP A 527 -8.34 16.74 -17.44
CA ASP A 527 -8.26 15.71 -16.41
C ASP A 527 -9.63 15.61 -15.72
N ALA A 528 -10.45 14.66 -16.19
CA ALA A 528 -11.82 14.49 -15.73
C ALA A 528 -11.95 14.28 -14.22
N VAL A 529 -10.91 13.71 -13.58
CA VAL A 529 -10.87 13.54 -12.12
C VAL A 529 -10.53 14.86 -11.44
N ALA A 530 -9.46 15.53 -11.86
CA ALA A 530 -8.98 16.76 -11.23
C ALA A 530 -9.98 17.94 -11.38
N GLU A 531 -10.67 18.02 -12.53
CA GLU A 531 -11.64 19.10 -12.80
C GLU A 531 -13.06 18.79 -12.32
N SER A 532 -13.35 17.54 -11.96
CA SER A 532 -14.64 17.18 -11.39
C SER A 532 -14.86 17.85 -10.04
N PRO A 533 -16.11 18.21 -9.71
CA PRO A 533 -16.45 18.74 -8.39
C PRO A 533 -16.37 17.69 -7.27
N LEU A 534 -15.92 16.45 -7.56
CA LEU A 534 -15.75 15.36 -6.60
C LEU A 534 -14.73 15.70 -5.51
N TRP A 535 -13.80 16.63 -5.76
CA TRP A 535 -12.89 17.12 -4.73
C TRP A 535 -13.62 17.63 -3.47
N ARG A 536 -14.89 18.08 -3.59
CA ARG A 536 -15.71 18.49 -2.45
C ARG A 536 -16.09 17.31 -1.58
N VAL A 537 -16.42 16.19 -2.21
CA VAL A 537 -16.74 14.93 -1.51
C VAL A 537 -15.48 14.37 -0.87
N ARG A 538 -14.36 14.35 -1.61
CA ARG A 538 -13.05 13.92 -1.09
C ARG A 538 -12.66 14.73 0.15
N ARG A 539 -12.78 16.06 0.08
CA ARG A 539 -12.52 16.93 1.23
C ARG A 539 -13.41 16.60 2.44
N LEU A 540 -14.69 16.32 2.20
CA LEU A 540 -15.63 15.97 3.28
C LEU A 540 -15.25 14.64 3.95
N VAL A 541 -14.86 13.65 3.17
CA VAL A 541 -14.37 12.34 3.62
C VAL A 541 -13.08 12.51 4.44
N GLU A 542 -12.13 13.31 3.98
CA GLU A 542 -10.87 13.61 4.66
C GLU A 542 -11.10 14.39 5.97
N LEU A 543 -12.02 15.35 5.97
CA LEU A 543 -12.39 16.10 7.17
C LEU A 543 -13.03 15.19 8.23
N ALA A 544 -13.78 14.17 7.81
CA ALA A 544 -14.31 13.18 8.73
C ALA A 544 -13.20 12.43 9.48
N VAL A 545 -12.12 12.09 8.80
CA VAL A 545 -10.96 11.42 9.42
C VAL A 545 -10.13 12.41 10.24
N SER A 546 -9.79 13.57 9.68
CA SER A 546 -8.88 14.53 10.34
C SER A 546 -9.50 15.21 11.56
N GLY A 547 -10.81 15.55 11.54
CA GLY A 547 -11.47 16.33 12.59
C GLY A 547 -12.75 15.71 13.14
N GLY A 548 -13.12 14.51 12.68
CA GLY A 548 -14.32 13.79 13.12
C GLY A 548 -15.63 14.45 12.67
N ARG A 549 -16.74 14.00 13.27
CA ARG A 549 -18.10 14.51 12.98
C ARG A 549 -18.19 16.03 13.04
N ARG A 550 -17.50 16.66 13.97
CA ARG A 550 -17.57 18.10 14.18
C ARG A 550 -17.03 18.86 12.97
N ALA A 551 -15.90 18.44 12.42
CA ALA A 551 -15.32 19.09 11.25
C ALA A 551 -16.23 18.97 10.01
N VAL A 552 -16.90 17.82 9.85
CA VAL A 552 -17.88 17.62 8.76
C VAL A 552 -19.06 18.57 8.91
N VAL A 553 -19.62 18.71 10.11
CA VAL A 553 -20.72 19.64 10.39
C VAL A 553 -20.33 21.09 10.09
N GLU A 554 -19.14 21.50 10.53
CA GLU A 554 -18.66 22.86 10.33
C GLU A 554 -18.45 23.15 8.84
N ALA A 555 -17.86 22.20 8.09
CA ALA A 555 -17.69 22.33 6.65
C ALA A 555 -19.03 22.37 5.90
N ALA A 556 -19.96 21.47 6.22
CA ALA A 556 -21.26 21.42 5.57
C ALA A 556 -22.10 22.70 5.81
N ARG A 557 -22.03 23.29 7.01
CA ARG A 557 -22.69 24.55 7.33
C ARG A 557 -22.04 25.74 6.65
N GLY A 558 -20.71 25.76 6.57
CA GLY A 558 -19.95 26.83 5.92
C GLY A 558 -20.16 26.90 4.42
N GLU A 559 -20.33 25.75 3.77
CA GLU A 559 -20.55 25.69 2.33
C GLU A 559 -22.03 25.84 1.94
N GLY A 560 -23.00 25.57 2.84
CA GLY A 560 -24.42 25.63 2.56
C GLY A 560 -24.80 24.86 1.29
N THR A 561 -25.46 25.51 0.32
CA THR A 561 -25.79 24.93 -1.00
C THR A 561 -24.53 24.68 -1.88
N GLY A 562 -23.40 25.23 -1.49
CA GLY A 562 -22.10 25.05 -2.20
C GLY A 562 -21.59 23.62 -2.17
N LEU A 563 -21.99 22.80 -1.17
CA LEU A 563 -21.53 21.41 -1.10
C LEU A 563 -22.11 20.58 -2.27
N THR A 564 -23.42 20.61 -2.47
CA THR A 564 -24.12 19.68 -3.38
C THR A 564 -24.54 20.30 -4.72
N GLY A 565 -24.67 21.62 -4.79
CA GLY A 565 -25.09 22.32 -6.00
C GLY A 565 -24.16 22.07 -7.20
N PRO A 566 -22.83 22.25 -7.06
CA PRO A 566 -21.89 21.97 -8.15
C PRO A 566 -21.90 20.50 -8.59
N LEU A 567 -22.03 19.56 -7.64
CA LEU A 567 -22.13 18.13 -7.95
C LEU A 567 -23.34 17.81 -8.82
N ARG A 568 -24.52 18.33 -8.45
CA ARG A 568 -25.76 18.13 -9.22
C ARG A 568 -25.67 18.76 -10.61
N ARG A 569 -25.14 19.98 -10.73
CA ARG A 569 -24.98 20.65 -12.04
C ARG A 569 -24.03 19.90 -12.98
N ALA A 570 -23.02 19.22 -12.42
CA ALA A 570 -22.08 18.40 -13.18
C ALA A 570 -22.57 16.95 -13.38
N GLY A 571 -23.80 16.60 -12.99
CA GLY A 571 -24.37 15.27 -13.17
C GLY A 571 -24.07 14.26 -12.07
N PHE A 572 -23.27 14.61 -11.06
CA PHE A 572 -22.92 13.73 -9.94
C PHE A 572 -24.00 13.71 -8.85
N THR A 573 -25.22 13.33 -9.23
CA THR A 573 -26.40 13.39 -8.32
C THR A 573 -26.28 12.43 -7.15
N THR A 574 -25.78 11.21 -7.36
CA THR A 574 -25.55 10.22 -6.28
C THR A 574 -24.47 10.72 -5.32
N ALA A 575 -23.37 11.28 -5.81
CA ALA A 575 -22.33 11.86 -4.97
C ALA A 575 -22.88 13.00 -4.09
N ALA A 576 -23.75 13.84 -4.65
CA ALA A 576 -24.45 14.88 -3.89
C ALA A 576 -25.35 14.30 -2.79
N THR A 577 -26.02 13.18 -3.09
CA THR A 577 -26.92 12.52 -2.13
C THR A 577 -26.16 11.90 -0.96
N VAL A 578 -25.09 11.14 -1.23
CA VAL A 578 -24.28 10.51 -0.17
C VAL A 578 -23.52 11.55 0.66
N ALA A 579 -23.05 12.64 0.04
CA ALA A 579 -22.44 13.77 0.75
C ALA A 579 -23.42 14.48 1.69
N SER A 580 -24.67 14.69 1.25
CA SER A 580 -25.74 15.21 2.12
C SER A 580 -26.01 14.26 3.29
N ALA A 581 -26.16 12.96 3.01
CA ALA A 581 -26.42 11.97 4.06
C ALA A 581 -25.29 11.94 5.11
N LEU A 582 -24.04 12.05 4.69
CA LEU A 582 -22.90 12.15 5.61
C LEU A 582 -22.97 13.42 6.47
N ALA A 583 -23.29 14.55 5.87
CA ALA A 583 -23.48 15.81 6.59
C ALA A 583 -24.61 15.73 7.62
N ASP A 584 -25.77 15.18 7.23
CA ASP A 584 -26.95 15.03 8.09
C ASP A 584 -26.66 14.09 9.28
N GLU A 585 -26.01 12.93 9.05
CA GLU A 585 -25.64 12.01 10.12
C GLU A 585 -24.54 12.62 11.01
N SER A 586 -23.69 13.46 10.48
CA SER A 586 -22.69 14.21 11.27
C SER A 586 -23.34 15.20 12.22
N ASP A 587 -24.42 15.88 11.81
CA ASP A 587 -25.15 16.87 12.65
C ASP A 587 -26.19 16.23 13.57
N ARG A 588 -26.50 14.96 13.37
CA ARG A 588 -27.46 14.23 14.21
C ARG A 588 -27.03 14.27 15.68
N ARG A 589 -27.92 14.69 16.59
CA ARG A 589 -27.67 14.71 18.03
C ARG A 589 -28.77 13.95 18.74
N GLY A 590 -28.33 13.04 19.65
CA GLY A 590 -29.24 12.43 20.62
C GLY A 590 -29.57 13.38 21.77
N ARG A 591 -30.67 13.11 22.45
CA ARG A 591 -31.00 13.70 23.74
C ARG A 591 -31.33 12.61 24.74
N ASP A 592 -30.86 12.77 25.97
CA ASP A 592 -31.27 11.88 27.06
C ASP A 592 -32.67 12.23 27.59
N ALA A 593 -33.15 11.44 28.54
CA ALA A 593 -34.46 11.67 29.16
C ALA A 593 -34.61 13.05 29.84
N PHE A 594 -33.48 13.72 30.12
CA PHE A 594 -33.45 15.06 30.69
C PHE A 594 -33.22 16.16 29.64
N GLY A 595 -33.29 15.82 28.35
CA GLY A 595 -33.07 16.76 27.26
C GLY A 595 -31.61 17.18 27.03
N ARG A 596 -30.64 16.59 27.73
CA ARG A 596 -29.21 16.88 27.53
C ARG A 596 -28.77 16.26 26.21
N ARG A 597 -27.90 16.96 25.50
CA ARG A 597 -27.29 16.40 24.27
C ARG A 597 -26.41 15.20 24.64
N THR A 598 -26.70 14.08 23.99
CA THR A 598 -25.86 12.87 24.04
C THR A 598 -25.16 12.71 22.71
N ASP A 599 -23.96 12.18 22.71
CA ASP A 599 -23.32 11.74 21.47
C ASP A 599 -24.09 10.53 20.95
N PRO A 600 -24.65 10.61 19.73
CA PRO A 600 -25.34 9.49 19.15
C PRO A 600 -24.37 8.35 18.84
N ASP A 601 -24.91 7.13 18.77
CA ASP A 601 -24.19 5.97 18.29
C ASP A 601 -23.47 6.29 16.97
N PRO A 602 -22.16 6.03 16.87
CA PRO A 602 -21.36 6.32 15.69
C PRO A 602 -21.70 5.45 14.48
N ASP A 603 -22.48 4.38 14.61
CA ASP A 603 -22.75 3.41 13.55
C ASP A 603 -23.34 4.05 12.29
N ARG A 604 -24.40 4.81 12.42
CA ARG A 604 -25.03 5.46 11.24
C ARG A 604 -24.10 6.44 10.54
N TYR A 605 -23.30 7.17 11.31
CA TYR A 605 -22.29 8.07 10.77
C TYR A 605 -21.19 7.29 10.03
N ALA A 606 -20.72 6.18 10.60
CA ALA A 606 -19.72 5.33 9.96
C ALA A 606 -20.26 4.71 8.66
N TRP A 607 -21.51 4.26 8.63
CA TRP A 607 -22.13 3.76 7.39
C TRP A 607 -22.28 4.86 6.33
N ALA A 608 -22.70 6.07 6.71
CA ALA A 608 -22.80 7.19 5.78
C ALA A 608 -21.42 7.57 5.21
N TRP A 609 -20.39 7.59 6.05
CA TRP A 609 -19.03 7.84 5.62
C TRP A 609 -18.51 6.75 4.69
N LEU A 610 -18.71 5.46 5.04
CA LEU A 610 -18.29 4.32 4.23
C LEU A 610 -18.97 4.35 2.85
N ALA A 611 -20.28 4.59 2.80
CA ALA A 611 -21.02 4.72 1.54
C ALA A 611 -20.50 5.89 0.68
N THR A 612 -20.19 7.02 1.32
CA THR A 612 -19.66 8.21 0.62
C THR A 612 -18.28 7.91 0.04
N THR A 613 -17.40 7.28 0.81
CA THR A 613 -16.04 6.94 0.39
C THR A 613 -16.05 5.89 -0.72
N ALA A 614 -16.86 4.84 -0.59
CA ALA A 614 -16.99 3.80 -1.62
C ALA A 614 -17.55 4.37 -2.93
N HIS A 615 -18.56 5.23 -2.85
CA HIS A 615 -19.13 5.87 -4.04
C HIS A 615 -18.13 6.82 -4.71
N LEU A 616 -17.37 7.61 -3.93
CA LEU A 616 -16.31 8.47 -4.44
C LEU A 616 -15.28 7.65 -5.21
N ALA A 617 -14.72 6.61 -4.58
CA ALA A 617 -13.71 5.75 -5.20
C ALA A 617 -14.22 5.07 -6.49
N ALA A 618 -15.45 4.57 -6.49
CA ALA A 618 -16.06 3.97 -7.67
C ALA A 618 -16.26 4.99 -8.81
N THR A 619 -16.68 6.21 -8.48
CA THR A 619 -16.89 7.26 -9.48
C THR A 619 -15.56 7.75 -10.07
N GLU A 620 -14.54 7.95 -9.25
CA GLU A 620 -13.21 8.34 -9.71
C GLU A 620 -12.58 7.26 -10.60
N ARG A 621 -12.70 5.99 -10.21
CA ARG A 621 -12.26 4.85 -11.03
C ARG A 621 -12.96 4.83 -12.40
N GLU A 622 -14.25 5.10 -12.45
CA GLU A 622 -14.98 5.15 -13.71
C GLU A 622 -14.57 6.36 -14.58
N LEU A 623 -14.31 7.51 -13.99
CA LEU A 623 -13.74 8.65 -14.71
C LEU A 623 -12.34 8.33 -15.26
N ILE A 624 -11.51 7.64 -14.48
CA ILE A 624 -10.20 7.17 -14.96
C ILE A 624 -10.39 6.19 -16.11
N ARG A 625 -11.24 5.18 -15.96
CA ARG A 625 -11.51 4.19 -17.00
C ARG A 625 -11.97 4.85 -18.31
N SER A 626 -12.98 5.73 -18.22
CA SER A 626 -13.53 6.41 -19.41
C SER A 626 -12.53 7.34 -20.09
N SER A 627 -11.53 7.83 -19.39
CA SER A 627 -10.49 8.68 -19.97
C SER A 627 -9.53 7.92 -20.91
N TRP A 628 -9.52 6.59 -20.86
CA TRP A 628 -8.73 5.72 -21.72
C TRP A 628 -9.51 5.26 -22.96
N ASP A 629 -10.83 5.43 -22.98
CA ASP A 629 -11.65 5.11 -24.13
C ASP A 629 -11.35 6.11 -25.28
N CYS A 630 -11.00 5.61 -26.46
CA CYS A 630 -10.80 6.45 -27.64
C CYS A 630 -12.13 7.09 -28.07
N PRO A 631 -12.16 8.38 -28.44
CA PRO A 631 -13.37 9.04 -28.95
C PRO A 631 -13.96 8.40 -30.22
N GLY A 632 -13.27 7.45 -30.84
CA GLY A 632 -13.70 6.75 -32.05
C GLY A 632 -14.42 5.40 -31.82
N SER A 633 -14.48 4.87 -30.60
CA SER A 633 -15.09 3.57 -30.29
C SER A 633 -16.49 3.66 -29.68
N ALA A 634 -17.18 4.81 -29.79
CA ALA A 634 -18.58 4.86 -29.41
C ALA A 634 -19.35 3.80 -30.23
N PRO A 635 -20.04 2.82 -29.61
CA PRO A 635 -20.85 1.88 -30.36
C PRO A 635 -21.87 2.68 -31.17
N ALA A 636 -21.87 2.46 -32.50
CA ALA A 636 -22.84 3.06 -33.37
C ALA A 636 -24.23 2.74 -32.80
N VAL A 637 -24.91 3.74 -32.24
CA VAL A 637 -26.33 3.65 -31.89
C VAL A 637 -27.01 3.31 -33.20
N ARG A 638 -27.38 2.04 -33.41
CA ARG A 638 -28.21 1.66 -34.52
C ARG A 638 -29.56 2.35 -34.37
N PRO A 639 -30.09 2.97 -35.44
CA PRO A 639 -31.34 3.68 -35.44
C PRO A 639 -32.54 2.77 -35.11
#